data_cf20f3dd54fa30e1bbe2384cff90c3c0
#
_entry.id   cf20f3dd54fa30e1bbe2384cff90c3c0
#
_cell.length_a   1.000
_cell.length_b   1.000
_cell.length_c   1.000
_cell.angle_alpha   90.00
_cell.angle_beta   90.00
_cell.angle_gamma   90.00
#
_symmetry.space_group_name_H-M   'P 1'
#
loop_
_entity.id
_entity.type
_entity.pdbx_description
1 polymer ?
#
loop_
_entity_poly.entity_id
_entity_poly.type
_entity_poly.pdbx_seq_one_letter_code
_entity_poly.pdbx_strand_id
1 'polypeptide(L)'
;MSAANDAPPGPGAGPGAAHRLAGLIAGRRTKWVVLALWIVLLAALGPLAGKLGDVEENDAASWLPGGAESTQVVKLQERFRDDETMLAMIVYERPSGITAADQAKARSDAAAFAKLPGAQQPQGPFMSRDGKALQTLVPLTDVDLIKAVDDARDLAKRGPPGLAAHVTGPAGGGADMFKVFESIDGFLLMAAGLVVIVLLLIIYRSPLLWIVPVLSALVALGLAQSVVYLLARYADLTVNGQSAGILTVLVFGVATDYALLLVARYREELHRHADRHEAMAFALRRAAPAIIASAATVAAGLLCLLVAEMNSTAGLGPVAAAGVITALLSITTLLPALLVIFGRWLFWPLVPRYDAKYLEPEAYEAEHGVWSRVAGLVGRRSRIIWAVTSVGLVALIFGLGSLRAQGLSDAGQFVDKPDSVAGAESLARHFPAGSGAPAVVIAKASASQQVAAAVTGTPGVAELSRPVTAAGLVQYEATLRDPADSKAAQHTVDRLRDAVHAVPGADAKVGGLTATSVDTNRAADRDNLVIIPIVLAVVLLILVALLRALVAPLLMMATVVLSFLASLGASALVFRHVYGFEGTDAGFPLLAFIFLVALGVDYNIFLMHRVREESQALGTRRGVLRGLTVTGGVITSAGLVLAATFAALTTLPLVGMVEMGFVVAFGVLLDTLIVRSLLLPALSYDLGRRIWLPSPLGRHRPSPTEPDQRKLLNPVG
;
A
#
# COMPACT_ATOMS: atom_id res chain seq x y z
N MET A 1 40.30 -25.78 20.97
CA MET A 1 40.00 -27.12 20.46
C MET A 1 38.52 -27.37 20.55
N SER A 2 37.80 -27.20 19.48
CA SER A 2 36.57 -27.90 19.12
C SER A 2 36.16 -27.50 17.68
N ALA A 3 36.89 -28.06 16.72
CA ALA A 3 36.56 -28.06 15.29
C ALA A 3 35.74 -29.32 14.99
N ALA A 4 34.62 -29.52 15.69
CA ALA A 4 33.91 -30.80 15.62
C ALA A 4 32.41 -30.65 15.28
N ASN A 5 31.99 -29.66 14.43
CA ASN A 5 30.62 -29.65 13.94
C ASN A 5 30.46 -29.18 12.48
N ASP A 6 31.54 -29.09 11.71
CA ASP A 6 31.53 -28.94 10.25
C ASP A 6 32.00 -30.24 9.56
N ALA A 7 31.79 -31.39 10.19
CA ALA A 7 31.97 -32.67 9.52
C ALA A 7 30.92 -32.76 8.39
N PRO A 8 31.33 -33.08 7.16
CA PRO A 8 30.39 -33.37 6.10
C PRO A 8 29.44 -34.50 6.56
N PRO A 9 28.12 -34.43 6.26
CA PRO A 9 27.20 -35.49 6.64
C PRO A 9 27.77 -36.82 6.13
N GLY A 10 27.80 -37.82 7.01
CA GLY A 10 28.33 -39.14 6.69
C GLY A 10 27.71 -39.72 5.41
N PRO A 11 28.38 -40.67 4.76
CA PRO A 11 27.93 -41.22 3.46
C PRO A 11 26.66 -42.05 3.61
N GLY A 12 25.49 -41.41 3.69
CA GLY A 12 24.19 -42.06 3.88
C GLY A 12 22.98 -41.12 3.88
N ALA A 13 23.14 -39.84 4.18
CA ALA A 13 22.05 -38.86 4.07
C ALA A 13 22.21 -38.11 2.75
N GLY A 14 21.40 -38.44 1.76
CA GLY A 14 21.36 -37.73 0.47
C GLY A 14 21.11 -36.23 0.72
N PRO A 15 21.70 -35.31 -0.07
CA PRO A 15 21.56 -33.87 0.12
C PRO A 15 20.06 -33.52 0.13
N GLY A 16 19.60 -32.88 1.20
CA GLY A 16 18.20 -32.45 1.33
C GLY A 16 17.75 -31.61 0.13
N ALA A 17 16.45 -31.56 -0.16
CA ALA A 17 15.89 -30.90 -1.33
C ALA A 17 16.41 -29.45 -1.50
N ALA A 18 16.57 -28.69 -0.41
CA ALA A 18 17.14 -27.36 -0.42
C ALA A 18 18.61 -27.29 -0.90
N HIS A 19 19.40 -28.35 -0.60
CA HIS A 19 20.79 -28.45 -1.08
C HIS A 19 20.85 -28.69 -2.59
N ARG A 20 19.94 -29.49 -3.11
CA ARG A 20 19.83 -29.77 -4.56
C ARG A 20 19.38 -28.53 -5.32
N LEU A 21 18.37 -27.81 -4.82
CA LEU A 21 17.84 -26.60 -5.45
C LEU A 21 18.88 -25.47 -5.49
N ALA A 22 19.57 -25.18 -4.37
CA ALA A 22 20.61 -24.15 -4.34
C ALA A 22 21.77 -24.48 -5.28
N GLY A 23 22.17 -25.77 -5.36
CA GLY A 23 23.18 -26.24 -6.32
C GLY A 23 22.74 -26.17 -7.77
N LEU A 24 21.45 -26.38 -8.04
CA LEU A 24 20.87 -26.23 -9.38
C LEU A 24 20.85 -24.76 -9.83
N ILE A 25 20.48 -23.81 -8.98
CA ILE A 25 20.39 -22.39 -9.33
C ILE A 25 21.78 -21.78 -9.54
N ALA A 26 22.74 -22.08 -8.64
CA ALA A 26 24.08 -21.52 -8.67
C ALA A 26 25.12 -22.35 -9.46
N GLY A 27 24.73 -23.44 -10.08
CA GLY A 27 25.63 -24.35 -10.78
C GLY A 27 26.29 -23.76 -12.02
N ARG A 28 27.44 -24.33 -12.43
CA ARG A 28 28.24 -23.80 -13.57
C ARG A 28 27.48 -23.82 -14.92
N ARG A 29 26.62 -24.81 -15.15
CA ARG A 29 25.82 -24.94 -16.39
C ARG A 29 24.38 -24.52 -16.18
N THR A 30 23.81 -24.82 -15.05
CA THR A 30 22.38 -24.61 -14.75
C THR A 30 21.97 -23.14 -14.61
N LYS A 31 22.90 -22.24 -14.24
CA LYS A 31 22.67 -20.78 -14.28
C LYS A 31 22.20 -20.28 -15.65
N TRP A 32 22.72 -20.88 -16.74
CA TRP A 32 22.31 -20.53 -18.11
C TRP A 32 20.91 -21.07 -18.43
N VAL A 33 20.56 -22.24 -17.89
CA VAL A 33 19.20 -22.78 -17.99
C VAL A 33 18.19 -21.88 -17.26
N VAL A 34 18.53 -21.43 -16.05
CA VAL A 34 17.71 -20.48 -15.29
C VAL A 34 17.53 -19.17 -16.08
N LEU A 35 18.62 -18.62 -16.63
CA LEU A 35 18.54 -17.40 -17.44
C LEU A 35 17.69 -17.60 -18.69
N ALA A 36 17.88 -18.72 -19.42
CA ALA A 36 17.08 -19.04 -20.59
C ALA A 36 15.60 -19.19 -20.26
N LEU A 37 15.28 -19.85 -19.13
CA LEU A 37 13.90 -19.98 -18.64
C LEU A 37 13.26 -18.61 -18.39
N TRP A 38 13.98 -17.69 -17.74
CA TRP A 38 13.50 -16.33 -17.49
C TRP A 38 13.31 -15.54 -18.80
N ILE A 39 14.24 -15.68 -19.77
CA ILE A 39 14.10 -15.04 -21.10
C ILE A 39 12.85 -15.58 -21.81
N VAL A 40 12.63 -16.90 -21.81
CA VAL A 40 11.43 -17.51 -22.42
C VAL A 40 10.16 -17.04 -21.70
N LEU A 41 10.18 -16.99 -20.36
CA LEU A 41 9.05 -16.52 -19.55
C LEU A 41 8.70 -15.05 -19.88
N LEU A 42 9.71 -14.20 -19.96
CA LEU A 42 9.53 -12.79 -20.33
C LEU A 42 9.08 -12.62 -21.79
N ALA A 43 9.58 -13.42 -22.71
CA ALA A 43 9.14 -13.36 -24.10
C ALA A 43 7.67 -13.79 -24.25
N ALA A 44 7.23 -14.79 -23.45
CA ALA A 44 5.87 -15.29 -23.47
C ALA A 44 4.86 -14.38 -22.73
N LEU A 45 5.22 -13.91 -21.56
CA LEU A 45 4.32 -13.16 -20.67
C LEU A 45 4.54 -11.65 -20.72
N GLY A 46 5.75 -11.16 -21.03
CA GLY A 46 6.10 -9.74 -21.03
C GLY A 46 5.14 -8.85 -21.83
N PRO A 47 4.67 -9.24 -23.03
CA PRO A 47 3.67 -8.46 -23.77
C PRO A 47 2.33 -8.28 -23.03
N LEU A 48 2.02 -9.17 -22.08
CA LEU A 48 0.79 -9.08 -21.28
C LEU A 48 0.88 -8.02 -20.18
N ALA A 49 2.09 -7.71 -19.72
CA ALA A 49 2.28 -6.65 -18.72
C ALA A 49 1.78 -5.29 -19.21
N GLY A 50 2.03 -4.96 -20.49
CA GLY A 50 1.55 -3.73 -21.11
C GLY A 50 0.03 -3.67 -21.34
N LYS A 51 -0.67 -4.77 -21.13
CA LYS A 51 -2.14 -4.86 -21.27
C LYS A 51 -2.86 -4.77 -19.93
N LEU A 52 -2.16 -4.55 -18.83
CA LEU A 52 -2.79 -4.44 -17.52
C LEU A 52 -3.81 -3.28 -17.50
N GLY A 53 -3.45 -2.13 -18.08
CA GLY A 53 -4.36 -0.98 -18.20
C GLY A 53 -5.64 -1.26 -18.98
N ASP A 54 -5.64 -2.25 -19.92
CA ASP A 54 -6.83 -2.62 -20.69
C ASP A 54 -7.91 -3.34 -19.83
N VAL A 55 -7.51 -3.83 -18.64
CA VAL A 55 -8.40 -4.58 -17.72
C VAL A 55 -8.57 -3.87 -16.37
N GLU A 56 -8.06 -2.64 -16.25
CA GLU A 56 -8.28 -1.83 -15.05
C GLU A 56 -9.71 -1.28 -15.02
N GLU A 57 -10.42 -1.58 -13.95
CA GLU A 57 -11.75 -1.08 -13.67
C GLU A 57 -11.64 0.10 -12.70
N ASN A 58 -11.81 1.32 -13.23
CA ASN A 58 -11.79 2.55 -12.44
C ASN A 58 -13.19 3.17 -12.28
N ASP A 59 -14.24 2.39 -12.56
CA ASP A 59 -15.63 2.77 -12.33
C ASP A 59 -15.96 2.84 -10.83
N ALA A 60 -17.05 3.54 -10.48
CA ALA A 60 -17.43 3.70 -9.07
C ALA A 60 -17.70 2.37 -8.37
N ALA A 61 -18.24 1.36 -9.06
CA ALA A 61 -18.57 0.07 -8.46
C ALA A 61 -17.32 -0.74 -8.05
N SER A 62 -16.18 -0.57 -8.75
CA SER A 62 -14.92 -1.25 -8.45
C SER A 62 -14.28 -0.78 -7.13
N TRP A 63 -14.66 0.41 -6.65
CA TRP A 63 -14.14 0.97 -5.39
C TRP A 63 -15.05 0.68 -4.20
N LEU A 64 -16.36 0.54 -4.44
CA LEU A 64 -17.39 0.49 -3.42
C LEU A 64 -17.52 -0.90 -2.77
N PRO A 65 -18.18 -1.00 -1.61
CA PRO A 65 -18.49 -2.29 -1.02
C PRO A 65 -19.39 -3.12 -1.93
N GLY A 66 -18.96 -4.34 -2.30
CA GLY A 66 -19.62 -5.15 -3.33
C GLY A 66 -21.08 -5.47 -3.05
N GLY A 67 -21.43 -5.68 -1.76
CA GLY A 67 -22.79 -5.99 -1.31
C GLY A 67 -23.65 -4.79 -0.94
N ALA A 68 -23.10 -3.59 -0.90
CA ALA A 68 -23.79 -2.40 -0.41
C ALA A 68 -24.97 -1.97 -1.30
N GLU A 69 -25.96 -1.35 -0.69
CA GLU A 69 -27.13 -0.88 -1.37
C GLU A 69 -26.82 0.23 -2.37
N SER A 70 -25.92 1.16 -2.00
CA SER A 70 -25.44 2.21 -2.90
C SER A 70 -24.76 1.66 -4.14
N THR A 71 -23.97 0.58 -4.01
CA THR A 71 -23.31 -0.09 -5.14
C THR A 71 -24.35 -0.77 -6.06
N GLN A 72 -25.39 -1.36 -5.48
CA GLN A 72 -26.49 -1.91 -6.27
C GLN A 72 -27.24 -0.83 -7.03
N VAL A 73 -27.46 0.37 -6.43
CA VAL A 73 -28.06 1.51 -7.12
C VAL A 73 -27.19 1.96 -8.29
N VAL A 74 -25.87 2.05 -8.13
CA VAL A 74 -24.96 2.39 -9.23
C VAL A 74 -25.14 1.43 -10.41
N LYS A 75 -25.15 0.11 -10.15
CA LYS A 75 -25.40 -0.90 -11.19
C LYS A 75 -26.79 -0.83 -11.81
N LEU A 76 -27.82 -0.50 -11.01
CA LEU A 76 -29.18 -0.35 -11.53
C LEU A 76 -29.34 0.92 -12.35
N GLN A 77 -28.60 1.99 -12.07
CA GLN A 77 -28.60 3.23 -12.84
C GLN A 77 -28.17 3.04 -14.30
N GLU A 78 -27.35 2.03 -14.59
CA GLU A 78 -26.99 1.65 -15.97
C GLU A 78 -28.22 1.33 -16.83
N ARG A 79 -29.32 0.84 -16.22
CA ARG A 79 -30.57 0.53 -16.91
C ARG A 79 -31.41 1.76 -17.29
N PHE A 80 -31.08 2.91 -16.70
CA PHE A 80 -31.75 4.20 -16.94
C PHE A 80 -30.94 5.09 -17.89
N ARG A 81 -29.71 4.69 -18.22
CA ARG A 81 -28.86 5.37 -19.19
C ARG A 81 -28.84 4.57 -20.47
N ASP A 82 -29.12 5.24 -21.59
CA ASP A 82 -29.05 4.61 -22.92
C ASP A 82 -27.59 4.40 -23.37
N ASP A 83 -26.62 5.13 -22.73
CA ASP A 83 -25.19 5.04 -22.94
C ASP A 83 -24.46 5.55 -21.67
N GLU A 84 -23.14 5.36 -21.56
CA GLU A 84 -22.26 5.89 -20.48
C GLU A 84 -22.21 7.42 -20.49
N THR A 85 -23.35 8.06 -20.20
CA THR A 85 -23.48 9.52 -20.20
C THR A 85 -22.96 10.09 -18.89
N MET A 86 -21.87 10.85 -18.93
CA MET A 86 -21.34 11.63 -17.81
C MET A 86 -21.73 13.09 -17.94
N LEU A 87 -22.24 13.70 -16.85
CA LEU A 87 -22.66 15.07 -16.83
C LEU A 87 -21.53 16.03 -16.53
N ALA A 88 -21.13 16.87 -17.48
CA ALA A 88 -20.24 18.01 -17.24
C ALA A 88 -21.09 19.23 -16.81
N MET A 89 -20.71 19.83 -15.70
CA MET A 89 -21.34 21.05 -15.17
C MET A 89 -20.36 22.21 -15.33
N ILE A 90 -20.70 23.15 -16.20
CA ILE A 90 -19.88 24.35 -16.40
C ILE A 90 -20.47 25.47 -15.54
N VAL A 91 -19.65 26.01 -14.62
CA VAL A 91 -20.04 27.07 -13.71
C VAL A 91 -19.27 28.33 -14.04
N TYR A 92 -19.99 29.41 -14.28
CA TYR A 92 -19.44 30.75 -14.48
C TYR A 92 -19.73 31.58 -13.23
N GLU A 93 -18.72 32.19 -12.64
CA GLU A 93 -18.86 32.99 -11.42
C GLU A 93 -18.27 34.38 -11.62
N ARG A 94 -19.04 35.38 -11.16
CA ARG A 94 -18.57 36.76 -11.04
C ARG A 94 -18.99 37.34 -9.68
N PRO A 95 -18.03 37.61 -8.78
CA PRO A 95 -18.34 38.12 -7.43
C PRO A 95 -19.17 39.40 -7.42
N SER A 96 -19.00 40.27 -8.43
CA SER A 96 -19.75 41.52 -8.60
C SER A 96 -21.15 41.38 -9.20
N GLY A 97 -21.55 40.13 -9.52
CA GLY A 97 -22.81 39.82 -10.18
C GLY A 97 -22.67 39.62 -11.71
N ILE A 98 -23.44 38.70 -12.23
CA ILE A 98 -23.46 38.31 -13.66
C ILE A 98 -23.96 39.45 -14.53
N THR A 99 -23.19 39.79 -15.55
CA THR A 99 -23.54 40.83 -16.53
C THR A 99 -24.23 40.25 -17.78
N ALA A 100 -24.83 41.11 -18.60
CA ALA A 100 -25.42 40.73 -19.89
C ALA A 100 -24.33 40.11 -20.82
N ALA A 101 -23.10 40.58 -20.78
CA ALA A 101 -21.99 40.04 -21.54
C ALA A 101 -21.64 38.61 -21.10
N ASP A 102 -21.69 38.33 -19.79
CA ASP A 102 -21.44 37.00 -19.23
C ASP A 102 -22.54 36.01 -19.66
N GLN A 103 -23.79 36.45 -19.63
CA GLN A 103 -24.91 35.62 -20.12
C GLN A 103 -24.79 35.32 -21.62
N ALA A 104 -24.39 36.32 -22.43
CA ALA A 104 -24.16 36.13 -23.86
C ALA A 104 -23.02 35.13 -24.11
N LYS A 105 -21.93 35.23 -23.32
CA LYS A 105 -20.81 34.28 -23.35
C LYS A 105 -21.29 32.87 -23.02
N ALA A 106 -21.98 32.65 -21.90
CA ALA A 106 -22.47 31.34 -21.49
C ALA A 106 -23.43 30.69 -22.52
N ARG A 107 -24.29 31.49 -23.19
CA ARG A 107 -25.14 31.01 -24.31
C ARG A 107 -24.32 30.63 -25.54
N SER A 108 -23.31 31.44 -25.89
CA SER A 108 -22.39 31.15 -26.99
C SER A 108 -21.60 29.87 -26.73
N ASP A 109 -21.14 29.69 -25.49
CA ASP A 109 -20.42 28.49 -25.08
C ASP A 109 -21.30 27.24 -25.11
N ALA A 110 -22.54 27.33 -24.64
CA ALA A 110 -23.51 26.24 -24.75
C ALA A 110 -23.67 25.76 -26.19
N ALA A 111 -23.75 26.70 -27.16
CA ALA A 111 -23.80 26.37 -28.58
C ALA A 111 -22.48 25.77 -29.12
N ALA A 112 -21.35 26.12 -28.52
CA ALA A 112 -20.03 25.54 -28.85
C ALA A 112 -19.86 24.16 -28.22
N PHE A 113 -20.29 23.96 -26.97
CA PHE A 113 -20.25 22.66 -26.29
C PHE A 113 -21.11 21.61 -27.03
N ALA A 114 -22.25 21.98 -27.60
CA ALA A 114 -23.07 21.09 -28.43
C ALA A 114 -22.30 20.51 -29.65
N LYS A 115 -21.16 21.10 -30.03
CA LYS A 115 -20.33 20.64 -31.16
C LYS A 115 -19.16 19.80 -30.73
N LEU A 116 -18.92 19.65 -29.42
CA LEU A 116 -17.86 18.77 -28.92
C LEU A 116 -18.22 17.31 -29.26
N PRO A 117 -17.24 16.47 -29.55
CA PRO A 117 -17.46 15.04 -29.76
C PRO A 117 -18.23 14.44 -28.58
N GLY A 118 -19.30 13.67 -28.87
CA GLY A 118 -20.14 13.01 -27.87
C GLY A 118 -20.94 13.91 -26.94
N ALA A 119 -20.89 15.23 -27.11
CA ALA A 119 -21.77 16.13 -26.37
C ALA A 119 -23.20 16.02 -26.85
N GLN A 120 -24.12 15.77 -25.94
CA GLN A 120 -25.56 15.90 -26.18
C GLN A 120 -25.99 17.37 -26.01
N GLN A 121 -27.27 17.66 -26.25
CA GLN A 121 -27.76 19.01 -26.20
C GLN A 121 -27.59 19.65 -24.82
N PRO A 122 -26.79 20.75 -24.69
CA PRO A 122 -26.59 21.44 -23.43
C PRO A 122 -27.89 22.04 -22.88
N GLN A 123 -28.01 22.03 -21.56
CA GLN A 123 -29.12 22.63 -20.83
C GLN A 123 -28.65 23.88 -20.07
N GLY A 124 -29.43 24.95 -20.12
CA GLY A 124 -29.10 26.24 -19.50
C GLY A 124 -28.68 27.30 -20.53
N PRO A 125 -27.95 28.37 -20.11
CA PRO A 125 -27.44 28.63 -18.77
C PRO A 125 -28.53 28.98 -17.75
N PHE A 126 -28.44 28.39 -16.55
CA PHE A 126 -29.31 28.68 -15.41
C PHE A 126 -28.63 29.68 -14.48
N MET A 127 -29.35 30.71 -14.06
CA MET A 127 -28.81 31.73 -13.14
C MET A 127 -29.03 31.31 -11.68
N SER A 128 -28.04 31.53 -10.85
CA SER A 128 -28.15 31.36 -9.40
C SER A 128 -29.12 32.38 -8.79
N ARG A 129 -29.67 32.05 -7.60
CA ARG A 129 -30.64 32.93 -6.91
C ARG A 129 -30.03 34.28 -6.49
N ASP A 130 -28.75 34.34 -6.23
CA ASP A 130 -28.01 35.55 -5.84
C ASP A 130 -27.50 36.35 -7.04
N GLY A 131 -27.73 35.85 -8.28
CA GLY A 131 -27.34 36.54 -9.53
C GLY A 131 -25.81 36.59 -9.75
N LYS A 132 -25.02 35.79 -9.05
CA LYS A 132 -23.54 35.83 -9.12
C LYS A 132 -22.94 34.66 -9.92
N ALA A 133 -23.72 33.66 -10.25
CA ALA A 133 -23.25 32.50 -11.02
C ALA A 133 -24.25 32.05 -12.09
N LEU A 134 -23.71 31.40 -13.14
CA LEU A 134 -24.48 30.70 -14.17
C LEU A 134 -23.99 29.25 -14.22
N GLN A 135 -24.91 28.32 -14.46
CA GLN A 135 -24.64 26.90 -14.64
C GLN A 135 -25.12 26.42 -16.00
N THR A 136 -24.29 25.73 -16.75
CA THR A 136 -24.64 25.02 -17.98
C THR A 136 -24.35 23.54 -17.81
N LEU A 137 -25.31 22.68 -18.15
CA LEU A 137 -25.20 21.23 -18.05
C LEU A 137 -24.94 20.66 -19.44
N VAL A 138 -23.88 19.86 -19.59
CA VAL A 138 -23.49 19.23 -20.86
C VAL A 138 -23.36 17.74 -20.65
N PRO A 139 -24.31 16.91 -21.09
CA PRO A 139 -24.14 15.46 -21.07
C PRO A 139 -23.10 15.04 -22.12
N LEU A 140 -22.14 14.22 -21.73
CA LEU A 140 -21.07 13.66 -22.56
C LEU A 140 -21.23 12.14 -22.64
N THR A 141 -21.22 11.58 -23.85
CA THR A 141 -21.45 10.15 -24.10
C THR A 141 -20.38 9.61 -25.03
N ASP A 142 -19.86 8.43 -24.73
CA ASP A 142 -18.94 7.68 -25.58
C ASP A 142 -17.75 8.53 -26.11
N VAL A 143 -17.00 9.15 -25.19
CA VAL A 143 -15.91 10.06 -25.52
C VAL A 143 -14.65 9.78 -24.69
N ASP A 144 -13.51 10.19 -25.23
CA ASP A 144 -12.34 10.46 -24.44
C ASP A 144 -12.64 11.59 -23.45
N LEU A 145 -12.97 11.19 -22.20
CA LEU A 145 -13.46 12.10 -21.17
C LEU A 145 -12.45 13.21 -20.85
N ILE A 146 -11.18 12.87 -20.78
CA ILE A 146 -10.11 13.83 -20.47
C ILE A 146 -10.08 14.92 -21.52
N LYS A 147 -10.06 14.53 -22.79
CA LYS A 147 -10.02 15.46 -23.91
C LYS A 147 -11.29 16.30 -24.01
N ALA A 148 -12.46 15.70 -23.87
CA ALA A 148 -13.74 16.42 -23.94
C ALA A 148 -13.87 17.48 -22.85
N VAL A 149 -13.43 17.16 -21.62
CA VAL A 149 -13.44 18.10 -20.48
C VAL A 149 -12.39 19.20 -20.67
N ASP A 150 -11.17 18.88 -21.14
CA ASP A 150 -10.15 19.89 -21.40
C ASP A 150 -10.59 20.84 -22.54
N ASP A 151 -11.18 20.34 -23.62
CA ASP A 151 -11.76 21.16 -24.69
C ASP A 151 -12.88 22.08 -24.16
N ALA A 152 -13.72 21.57 -23.26
CA ALA A 152 -14.77 22.37 -22.61
C ALA A 152 -14.18 23.46 -21.69
N ARG A 153 -13.12 23.16 -20.94
CA ARG A 153 -12.37 24.12 -20.11
C ARG A 153 -11.77 25.24 -20.95
N ASP A 154 -11.15 24.88 -22.07
CA ASP A 154 -10.51 25.85 -22.97
C ASP A 154 -11.53 26.79 -23.61
N LEU A 155 -12.72 26.30 -23.95
CA LEU A 155 -13.82 27.12 -24.42
C LEU A 155 -14.36 28.07 -23.33
N ALA A 156 -14.59 27.55 -22.13
CA ALA A 156 -15.15 28.28 -21.00
C ALA A 156 -14.24 29.42 -20.52
N LYS A 157 -12.92 29.17 -20.46
CA LYS A 157 -11.89 30.14 -20.01
C LYS A 157 -11.76 31.38 -20.91
N ARG A 158 -12.22 31.32 -22.14
CA ARG A 158 -12.15 32.47 -23.09
C ARG A 158 -13.29 33.45 -22.84
N GLY A 159 -13.37 34.02 -21.64
CA GLY A 159 -14.45 34.91 -21.19
C GLY A 159 -14.07 36.37 -21.01
N PRO A 160 -15.07 37.26 -20.72
CA PRO A 160 -14.80 38.63 -20.33
C PRO A 160 -13.93 38.72 -19.08
N PRO A 161 -13.11 39.77 -18.92
CA PRO A 161 -12.29 39.95 -17.74
C PRO A 161 -13.13 39.92 -16.44
N GLY A 162 -12.67 39.17 -15.43
CA GLY A 162 -13.34 39.04 -14.14
C GLY A 162 -14.45 38.00 -14.07
N LEU A 163 -14.72 37.26 -15.16
CA LEU A 163 -15.56 36.06 -15.17
C LEU A 163 -14.65 34.84 -14.95
N ALA A 164 -14.84 34.11 -13.85
CA ALA A 164 -14.24 32.80 -13.66
C ALA A 164 -15.14 31.73 -14.26
N ALA A 165 -14.56 30.70 -14.88
CA ALA A 165 -15.29 29.57 -15.43
C ALA A 165 -14.60 28.27 -15.11
N HIS A 166 -15.35 27.29 -14.62
CA HIS A 166 -14.86 25.99 -14.17
C HIS A 166 -15.75 24.86 -14.72
N VAL A 167 -15.13 23.70 -15.03
CA VAL A 167 -15.85 22.49 -15.43
C VAL A 167 -15.80 21.49 -14.27
N THR A 168 -16.96 21.15 -13.74
CA THR A 168 -17.15 20.27 -12.57
C THR A 168 -18.21 19.20 -12.84
N GLY A 169 -18.76 18.60 -11.81
CA GLY A 169 -19.70 17.49 -11.89
C GLY A 169 -19.00 16.16 -12.17
N PRO A 170 -19.78 15.07 -12.39
CA PRO A 170 -19.22 13.73 -12.60
C PRO A 170 -18.18 13.66 -13.72
N ALA A 171 -18.41 14.36 -14.85
CA ALA A 171 -17.45 14.38 -15.95
C ALA A 171 -16.17 15.16 -15.61
N GLY A 172 -16.30 16.35 -14.97
CA GLY A 172 -15.15 17.15 -14.58
C GLY A 172 -14.28 16.44 -13.53
N GLY A 173 -14.90 15.90 -12.48
CA GLY A 173 -14.19 15.14 -11.43
C GLY A 173 -13.57 13.84 -11.95
N GLY A 174 -14.33 13.10 -12.79
CA GLY A 174 -13.83 11.89 -13.43
C GLY A 174 -12.62 12.14 -14.32
N ALA A 175 -12.66 13.18 -15.16
CA ALA A 175 -11.53 13.54 -16.03
C ALA A 175 -10.27 13.91 -15.21
N ASP A 176 -10.42 14.67 -14.13
CA ASP A 176 -9.28 15.01 -13.25
C ASP A 176 -8.71 13.77 -12.56
N MET A 177 -9.56 12.85 -12.10
CA MET A 177 -9.15 11.59 -11.49
C MET A 177 -8.43 10.67 -12.49
N PHE A 178 -8.97 10.46 -13.69
CA PHE A 178 -8.35 9.67 -14.75
C PHE A 178 -7.01 10.26 -15.19
N LYS A 179 -6.90 11.58 -15.30
CA LYS A 179 -5.65 12.27 -15.64
C LYS A 179 -4.55 12.03 -14.58
N VAL A 180 -4.92 11.97 -13.32
CA VAL A 180 -4.01 11.61 -12.25
C VAL A 180 -3.55 10.16 -12.43
N PHE A 181 -4.47 9.21 -12.61
CA PHE A 181 -4.11 7.79 -12.76
C PHE A 181 -3.26 7.53 -14.00
N GLU A 182 -3.56 8.12 -15.14
CA GLU A 182 -2.74 7.99 -16.36
C GLU A 182 -1.30 8.48 -16.17
N SER A 183 -1.10 9.51 -15.34
CA SER A 183 0.23 10.05 -15.02
C SER A 183 1.02 9.20 -14.00
N ILE A 184 0.34 8.34 -13.22
CA ILE A 184 0.94 7.61 -12.10
C ILE A 184 2.00 6.61 -12.57
N ASP A 185 1.70 5.77 -13.56
CA ASP A 185 2.53 4.61 -13.89
C ASP A 185 3.96 4.97 -14.32
N GLY A 186 4.12 5.88 -15.25
CA GLY A 186 5.44 6.27 -15.75
C GLY A 186 6.24 7.08 -14.74
N PHE A 187 5.62 8.06 -14.10
CA PHE A 187 6.27 8.95 -13.14
C PHE A 187 6.65 8.21 -11.85
N LEU A 188 5.73 7.41 -11.31
CA LEU A 188 5.96 6.65 -10.08
C LEU A 188 7.09 5.62 -10.25
N LEU A 189 7.09 4.89 -11.37
CA LEU A 189 8.15 3.94 -11.69
C LEU A 189 9.51 4.63 -11.79
N MET A 190 9.56 5.79 -12.45
CA MET A 190 10.78 6.58 -12.59
C MET A 190 11.25 7.14 -11.23
N ALA A 191 10.36 7.69 -10.43
CA ALA A 191 10.68 8.25 -9.11
C ALA A 191 11.16 7.15 -8.16
N ALA A 192 10.40 6.05 -8.02
CA ALA A 192 10.79 4.91 -7.18
C ALA A 192 12.11 4.28 -7.66
N GLY A 193 12.26 4.08 -8.97
CA GLY A 193 13.48 3.54 -9.56
C GLY A 193 14.70 4.42 -9.30
N LEU A 194 14.59 5.73 -9.49
CA LEU A 194 15.69 6.68 -9.23
C LEU A 194 16.11 6.66 -7.76
N VAL A 195 15.15 6.71 -6.84
CA VAL A 195 15.41 6.66 -5.40
C VAL A 195 16.14 5.37 -5.02
N VAL A 196 15.67 4.21 -5.52
CA VAL A 196 16.30 2.91 -5.29
C VAL A 196 17.71 2.87 -5.85
N ILE A 197 17.93 3.33 -7.08
CA ILE A 197 19.27 3.37 -7.71
C ILE A 197 20.22 4.20 -6.86
N VAL A 198 19.84 5.40 -6.46
CA VAL A 198 20.68 6.28 -5.63
C VAL A 198 21.03 5.62 -4.30
N LEU A 199 20.06 5.03 -3.63
CA LEU A 199 20.30 4.35 -2.34
C LEU A 199 21.17 3.10 -2.51
N LEU A 200 20.94 2.28 -3.53
CA LEU A 200 21.79 1.12 -3.80
C LEU A 200 23.23 1.51 -4.14
N LEU A 201 23.44 2.61 -4.86
CA LEU A 201 24.79 3.16 -5.12
C LEU A 201 25.50 3.53 -3.81
N ILE A 202 24.79 4.19 -2.88
CA ILE A 202 25.32 4.58 -1.57
C ILE A 202 25.65 3.35 -0.71
N ILE A 203 24.71 2.37 -0.65
CA ILE A 203 24.81 1.19 0.18
C ILE A 203 25.88 0.23 -0.32
N TYR A 204 25.85 -0.09 -1.60
CA TYR A 204 26.79 -1.04 -2.20
C TYR A 204 28.18 -0.45 -2.44
N ARG A 205 28.28 0.88 -2.58
CA ARG A 205 29.51 1.58 -2.94
C ARG A 205 30.15 1.00 -4.21
N SER A 206 29.28 0.57 -5.14
CA SER A 206 29.68 0.00 -6.43
C SER A 206 28.80 0.58 -7.52
N PRO A 207 29.39 1.15 -8.59
CA PRO A 207 28.65 1.73 -9.70
C PRO A 207 27.99 0.68 -10.61
N LEU A 208 28.27 -0.61 -10.43
CA LEU A 208 27.77 -1.69 -11.29
C LEU A 208 26.79 -2.62 -10.57
N LEU A 209 26.95 -2.80 -9.26
CA LEU A 209 26.22 -3.82 -8.52
C LEU A 209 24.71 -3.55 -8.46
N TRP A 210 24.29 -2.28 -8.44
CA TRP A 210 22.88 -1.89 -8.40
C TRP A 210 22.07 -2.35 -9.62
N ILE A 211 22.76 -2.50 -10.78
CA ILE A 211 22.08 -2.87 -12.04
C ILE A 211 21.39 -4.23 -11.92
N VAL A 212 22.03 -5.20 -11.28
CA VAL A 212 21.52 -6.58 -11.22
C VAL A 212 20.26 -6.71 -10.34
N PRO A 213 20.23 -6.15 -9.10
CA PRO A 213 18.99 -6.08 -8.32
C PRO A 213 17.86 -5.32 -9.00
N VAL A 214 18.14 -4.15 -9.58
CA VAL A 214 17.12 -3.34 -10.26
C VAL A 214 16.56 -4.07 -11.47
N LEU A 215 17.43 -4.68 -12.30
CA LEU A 215 16.97 -5.51 -13.42
C LEU A 215 16.09 -6.68 -12.93
N SER A 216 16.48 -7.34 -11.85
CA SER A 216 15.70 -8.45 -11.28
C SER A 216 14.35 -7.96 -10.73
N ALA A 217 14.28 -6.74 -10.17
CA ALA A 217 13.04 -6.12 -9.72
C ALA A 217 12.12 -5.73 -10.88
N LEU A 218 12.68 -5.17 -11.98
CA LEU A 218 11.92 -4.86 -13.20
C LEU A 218 11.32 -6.13 -13.85
N VAL A 219 12.09 -7.20 -13.88
CA VAL A 219 11.62 -8.50 -14.38
C VAL A 219 10.51 -9.05 -13.48
N ALA A 220 10.66 -8.92 -12.15
CA ALA A 220 9.62 -9.32 -11.20
C ALA A 220 8.34 -8.51 -11.40
N LEU A 221 8.44 -7.19 -11.60
CA LEU A 221 7.32 -6.31 -11.85
C LEU A 221 6.58 -6.68 -13.14
N GLY A 222 7.30 -6.83 -14.26
CA GLY A 222 6.67 -7.23 -15.52
C GLY A 222 5.97 -8.58 -15.43
N LEU A 223 6.56 -9.55 -14.71
CA LEU A 223 5.89 -10.82 -14.46
C LEU A 223 4.67 -10.66 -13.54
N ALA A 224 4.75 -9.83 -12.49
CA ALA A 224 3.64 -9.53 -11.60
C ALA A 224 2.46 -8.93 -12.36
N GLN A 225 2.71 -7.91 -13.16
CA GLN A 225 1.69 -7.26 -14.00
C GLN A 225 1.05 -8.26 -14.98
N SER A 226 1.85 -9.15 -15.59
CA SER A 226 1.34 -10.20 -16.47
C SER A 226 0.43 -11.20 -15.74
N VAL A 227 0.84 -11.62 -14.53
CA VAL A 227 0.03 -12.53 -13.69
C VAL A 227 -1.26 -11.85 -13.27
N VAL A 228 -1.21 -10.59 -12.85
CA VAL A 228 -2.38 -9.80 -12.45
C VAL A 228 -3.34 -9.62 -13.64
N TYR A 229 -2.82 -9.31 -14.83
CA TYR A 229 -3.62 -9.28 -16.06
C TYR A 229 -4.37 -10.60 -16.32
N LEU A 230 -3.68 -11.72 -16.17
CA LEU A 230 -4.31 -13.04 -16.36
C LEU A 230 -5.37 -13.33 -15.29
N LEU A 231 -5.13 -12.95 -14.04
CA LEU A 231 -6.12 -13.09 -12.97
C LEU A 231 -7.34 -12.18 -13.21
N ALA A 232 -7.13 -10.93 -13.63
CA ALA A 232 -8.23 -10.04 -13.99
C ALA A 232 -9.05 -10.60 -15.17
N ARG A 233 -8.38 -11.09 -16.20
CA ARG A 233 -9.04 -11.55 -17.44
C ARG A 233 -9.78 -12.88 -17.29
N TYR A 234 -9.30 -13.81 -16.42
CA TYR A 234 -9.80 -15.20 -16.36
C TYR A 234 -10.30 -15.64 -14.98
N ALA A 235 -10.10 -14.83 -13.94
CA ALA A 235 -10.51 -15.14 -12.56
C ALA A 235 -11.30 -14.01 -11.91
N ASP A 236 -11.87 -13.10 -12.70
CA ASP A 236 -12.72 -11.97 -12.26
C ASP A 236 -12.09 -11.14 -11.13
N LEU A 237 -10.75 -10.98 -11.15
CA LEU A 237 -10.05 -10.14 -10.19
C LEU A 237 -10.23 -8.67 -10.56
N THR A 238 -10.87 -7.90 -9.69
CA THR A 238 -10.99 -6.46 -9.83
C THR A 238 -9.63 -5.79 -9.58
N VAL A 239 -9.14 -5.06 -10.57
CA VAL A 239 -7.89 -4.29 -10.53
C VAL A 239 -8.20 -2.84 -10.85
N ASN A 240 -7.75 -1.92 -10.03
CA ASN A 240 -7.89 -0.48 -10.25
C ASN A 240 -6.51 0.21 -10.24
N GLY A 241 -6.45 1.46 -10.71
CA GLY A 241 -5.19 2.21 -10.80
C GLY A 241 -4.45 2.35 -9.47
N GLN A 242 -5.16 2.40 -8.32
CA GLN A 242 -4.53 2.41 -7.01
C GLN A 242 -3.79 1.09 -6.73
N SER A 243 -4.43 -0.04 -6.99
CA SER A 243 -3.82 -1.37 -6.76
C SER A 243 -2.64 -1.62 -7.71
N ALA A 244 -2.68 -1.13 -8.95
CA ALA A 244 -1.58 -1.17 -9.91
C ALA A 244 -0.39 -0.30 -9.46
N GLY A 245 -0.65 0.93 -8.99
CA GLY A 245 0.38 1.81 -8.43
C GLY A 245 1.04 1.23 -7.18
N ILE A 246 0.25 0.70 -6.24
CA ILE A 246 0.76 0.02 -5.04
C ILE A 246 1.57 -1.22 -5.42
N LEU A 247 1.14 -2.04 -6.39
CA LEU A 247 1.88 -3.19 -6.90
C LEU A 247 3.28 -2.78 -7.35
N THR A 248 3.39 -1.70 -8.12
CA THR A 248 4.67 -1.19 -8.64
C THR A 248 5.65 -0.86 -7.51
N VAL A 249 5.21 -0.07 -6.53
CA VAL A 249 6.05 0.34 -5.38
C VAL A 249 6.40 -0.86 -4.49
N LEU A 250 5.43 -1.74 -4.23
CA LEU A 250 5.62 -2.92 -3.39
C LEU A 250 6.63 -3.89 -4.00
N VAL A 251 6.50 -4.21 -5.29
CA VAL A 251 7.42 -5.13 -5.97
C VAL A 251 8.84 -4.57 -5.98
N PHE A 252 9.01 -3.29 -6.32
CA PHE A 252 10.32 -2.64 -6.26
C PHE A 252 10.91 -2.65 -4.86
N GLY A 253 10.13 -2.27 -3.86
CA GLY A 253 10.55 -2.23 -2.47
C GLY A 253 10.96 -3.61 -1.96
N VAL A 254 10.07 -4.60 -2.08
CA VAL A 254 10.29 -5.97 -1.58
C VAL A 254 11.40 -6.69 -2.36
N ALA A 255 11.43 -6.56 -3.70
CA ALA A 255 12.49 -7.18 -4.50
C ALA A 255 13.88 -6.63 -4.15
N THR A 256 14.00 -5.30 -4.00
CA THR A 256 15.29 -4.68 -3.63
C THR A 256 15.69 -5.02 -2.21
N ASP A 257 14.76 -5.16 -1.28
CA ASP A 257 15.01 -5.59 0.09
C ASP A 257 15.56 -7.01 0.13
N TYR A 258 14.89 -7.97 -0.51
CA TYR A 258 15.38 -9.34 -0.60
C TYR A 258 16.72 -9.44 -1.33
N ALA A 259 16.91 -8.61 -2.36
CA ALA A 259 18.20 -8.53 -3.06
C ALA A 259 19.32 -8.04 -2.15
N LEU A 260 19.07 -7.01 -1.32
CA LEU A 260 20.04 -6.50 -0.36
C LEU A 260 20.50 -7.59 0.60
N LEU A 261 19.56 -8.36 1.15
CA LEU A 261 19.84 -9.47 2.05
C LEU A 261 20.70 -10.57 1.40
N LEU A 262 20.32 -10.98 0.17
CA LEU A 262 21.04 -12.02 -0.55
C LEU A 262 22.44 -11.54 -0.99
N VAL A 263 22.55 -10.33 -1.52
CA VAL A 263 23.83 -9.74 -1.96
C VAL A 263 24.79 -9.56 -0.78
N ALA A 264 24.30 -9.07 0.35
CA ALA A 264 25.11 -8.95 1.57
C ALA A 264 25.65 -10.30 2.02
N ARG A 265 24.80 -11.35 2.02
CA ARG A 265 25.21 -12.71 2.37
C ARG A 265 26.17 -13.28 1.33
N TYR A 266 25.94 -13.07 0.05
CA TYR A 266 26.84 -13.50 -1.00
C TYR A 266 28.23 -12.84 -0.88
N ARG A 267 28.27 -11.54 -0.58
CA ARG A 267 29.53 -10.80 -0.33
C ARG A 267 30.30 -11.42 0.85
N GLU A 268 29.64 -11.78 1.94
CA GLU A 268 30.23 -12.45 3.09
C GLU A 268 30.85 -13.81 2.69
N GLU A 269 30.08 -14.62 1.96
CA GLU A 269 30.55 -15.95 1.53
C GLU A 269 31.69 -15.89 0.48
N LEU A 270 31.75 -14.79 -0.31
CA LEU A 270 32.87 -14.58 -1.25
C LEU A 270 34.21 -14.34 -0.55
N HIS A 271 34.21 -13.86 0.69
CA HIS A 271 35.44 -13.78 1.51
C HIS A 271 35.86 -15.16 2.03
N ARG A 272 34.93 -16.10 2.20
CA ARG A 272 35.15 -17.42 2.78
C ARG A 272 35.38 -18.53 1.75
N HIS A 273 34.92 -18.34 0.51
CA HIS A 273 35.00 -19.34 -0.56
C HIS A 273 35.72 -18.77 -1.77
N ALA A 274 36.67 -19.55 -2.31
CA ALA A 274 37.39 -19.17 -3.54
C ALA A 274 36.50 -19.26 -4.79
N ASP A 275 35.64 -20.29 -4.90
CA ASP A 275 34.70 -20.46 -6.02
C ASP A 275 33.40 -19.66 -5.76
N ARG A 276 33.07 -18.77 -6.70
CA ARG A 276 31.86 -17.95 -6.67
C ARG A 276 30.55 -18.77 -6.69
N HIS A 277 30.57 -19.97 -7.27
CA HIS A 277 29.39 -20.83 -7.34
C HIS A 277 29.12 -21.47 -5.97
N GLU A 278 30.17 -21.91 -5.28
CA GLU A 278 30.06 -22.42 -3.92
C GLU A 278 29.61 -21.30 -2.96
N ALA A 279 30.23 -20.10 -3.04
CA ALA A 279 29.83 -18.95 -2.25
C ALA A 279 28.35 -18.63 -2.40
N MET A 280 27.81 -18.64 -3.65
CA MET A 280 26.39 -18.39 -3.91
C MET A 280 25.51 -19.51 -3.37
N ALA A 281 25.89 -20.78 -3.55
CA ALA A 281 25.12 -21.90 -3.03
C ALA A 281 25.02 -21.88 -1.50
N PHE A 282 26.10 -21.44 -0.80
CA PHE A 282 26.08 -21.25 0.64
C PHE A 282 25.23 -20.01 1.05
N ALA A 283 25.38 -18.91 0.35
CA ALA A 283 24.59 -17.70 0.59
C ALA A 283 23.09 -17.98 0.43
N LEU A 284 22.69 -18.62 -0.66
CA LEU A 284 21.29 -18.94 -0.93
C LEU A 284 20.72 -19.91 0.12
N ARG A 285 21.46 -20.96 0.51
CA ARG A 285 21.00 -21.90 1.55
C ARG A 285 20.74 -21.22 2.90
N ARG A 286 21.53 -20.20 3.26
CA ARG A 286 21.38 -19.51 4.54
C ARG A 286 20.36 -18.36 4.48
N ALA A 287 20.24 -17.67 3.35
CA ALA A 287 19.31 -16.55 3.19
C ALA A 287 17.90 -16.99 2.76
N ALA A 288 17.76 -17.98 1.86
CA ALA A 288 16.47 -18.35 1.29
C ALA A 288 15.39 -18.75 2.32
N PRO A 289 15.67 -19.51 3.39
CA PRO A 289 14.62 -19.87 4.35
C PRO A 289 13.98 -18.64 5.00
N ALA A 290 14.79 -17.63 5.33
CA ALA A 290 14.29 -16.40 5.92
C ALA A 290 13.55 -15.54 4.89
N ILE A 291 14.07 -15.42 3.65
CA ILE A 291 13.40 -14.70 2.55
C ILE A 291 12.05 -15.34 2.21
N ILE A 292 11.99 -16.69 2.11
CA ILE A 292 10.75 -17.42 1.83
C ILE A 292 9.73 -17.22 2.96
N ALA A 293 10.18 -17.31 4.23
CA ALA A 293 9.29 -17.11 5.37
C ALA A 293 8.72 -15.69 5.39
N SER A 294 9.56 -14.70 5.13
CA SER A 294 9.19 -13.30 4.98
C SER A 294 8.14 -13.13 3.88
N ALA A 295 8.44 -13.55 2.66
CA ALA A 295 7.51 -13.46 1.54
C ALA A 295 6.19 -14.20 1.80
N ALA A 296 6.22 -15.37 2.46
CA ALA A 296 5.03 -16.11 2.83
C ALA A 296 4.19 -15.34 3.86
N THR A 297 4.83 -14.67 4.82
CA THR A 297 4.13 -13.86 5.82
C THR A 297 3.45 -12.66 5.18
N VAL A 298 4.16 -11.94 4.29
CA VAL A 298 3.61 -10.79 3.57
C VAL A 298 2.47 -11.23 2.66
N ALA A 299 2.68 -12.24 1.82
CA ALA A 299 1.65 -12.74 0.91
C ALA A 299 0.41 -13.25 1.66
N ALA A 300 0.58 -14.00 2.76
CA ALA A 300 -0.52 -14.48 3.56
C ALA A 300 -1.29 -13.33 4.23
N GLY A 301 -0.58 -12.32 4.76
CA GLY A 301 -1.20 -11.11 5.32
C GLY A 301 -2.01 -10.34 4.28
N LEU A 302 -1.46 -10.16 3.08
CA LEU A 302 -2.16 -9.50 1.97
C LEU A 302 -3.38 -10.31 1.49
N LEU A 303 -3.28 -11.63 1.41
CA LEU A 303 -4.42 -12.47 1.01
C LEU A 303 -5.57 -12.47 2.03
N CYS A 304 -5.33 -12.06 3.29
CA CYS A 304 -6.43 -11.85 4.24
C CYS A 304 -7.38 -10.72 3.80
N LEU A 305 -6.93 -9.80 2.92
CA LEU A 305 -7.78 -8.77 2.32
C LEU A 305 -8.92 -9.32 1.45
N LEU A 306 -8.85 -10.56 0.99
CA LEU A 306 -9.96 -11.21 0.27
C LEU A 306 -11.26 -11.28 1.08
N VAL A 307 -11.20 -11.11 2.42
CA VAL A 307 -12.36 -11.10 3.31
C VAL A 307 -13.00 -9.70 3.41
N ALA A 308 -12.39 -8.68 2.78
CA ALA A 308 -12.89 -7.31 2.80
C ALA A 308 -14.24 -7.18 2.08
N GLU A 309 -15.10 -6.30 2.58
CA GLU A 309 -16.33 -5.90 1.90
C GLU A 309 -16.08 -4.87 0.81
N MET A 310 -15.03 -4.04 0.97
CA MET A 310 -14.60 -3.08 -0.04
C MET A 310 -13.96 -3.80 -1.22
N ASN A 311 -14.51 -3.63 -2.44
CA ASN A 311 -13.97 -4.27 -3.65
C ASN A 311 -12.52 -3.86 -3.93
N SER A 312 -12.19 -2.57 -3.77
CA SER A 312 -10.83 -2.06 -3.95
C SER A 312 -9.83 -2.70 -2.99
N THR A 313 -10.23 -2.91 -1.73
CA THR A 313 -9.41 -3.56 -0.71
C THR A 313 -9.29 -5.06 -0.96
N ALA A 314 -10.38 -5.73 -1.31
CA ALA A 314 -10.39 -7.17 -1.63
C ALA A 314 -9.52 -7.48 -2.85
N GLY A 315 -9.62 -6.66 -3.91
CA GLY A 315 -8.82 -6.80 -5.13
C GLY A 315 -7.32 -6.57 -4.90
N LEU A 316 -6.95 -5.62 -4.01
CA LEU A 316 -5.55 -5.33 -3.68
C LEU A 316 -4.82 -6.56 -3.11
N GLY A 317 -5.50 -7.40 -2.34
CA GLY A 317 -4.88 -8.58 -1.71
C GLY A 317 -4.16 -9.50 -2.69
N PRO A 318 -4.86 -10.11 -3.65
CA PRO A 318 -4.26 -10.96 -4.67
C PRO A 318 -3.26 -10.23 -5.57
N VAL A 319 -3.53 -8.97 -5.94
CA VAL A 319 -2.61 -8.13 -6.74
C VAL A 319 -1.26 -7.99 -6.06
N ALA A 320 -1.27 -7.56 -4.81
CA ALA A 320 -0.05 -7.35 -4.03
C ALA A 320 0.65 -8.69 -3.68
N ALA A 321 -0.11 -9.75 -3.36
CA ALA A 321 0.45 -11.08 -3.11
C ALA A 321 1.16 -11.66 -4.36
N ALA A 322 0.58 -11.49 -5.56
CA ALA A 322 1.23 -11.86 -6.82
C ALA A 322 2.56 -11.12 -6.99
N GLY A 323 2.59 -9.82 -6.67
CA GLY A 323 3.81 -9.01 -6.67
C GLY A 323 4.90 -9.57 -5.76
N VAL A 324 4.56 -9.91 -4.51
CA VAL A 324 5.52 -10.48 -3.54
C VAL A 324 6.04 -11.84 -3.99
N ILE A 325 5.16 -12.70 -4.53
CA ILE A 325 5.54 -14.03 -5.00
C ILE A 325 6.48 -13.93 -6.22
N THR A 326 6.18 -13.04 -7.17
CA THR A 326 7.04 -12.84 -8.35
C THR A 326 8.39 -12.23 -7.96
N ALA A 327 8.42 -11.29 -6.99
CA ALA A 327 9.64 -10.76 -6.41
C ALA A 327 10.48 -11.88 -5.76
N LEU A 328 9.86 -12.74 -4.93
CA LEU A 328 10.50 -13.89 -4.32
C LEU A 328 11.14 -14.81 -5.38
N LEU A 329 10.39 -15.15 -6.42
CA LEU A 329 10.87 -16.02 -7.50
C LEU A 329 12.05 -15.40 -8.24
N SER A 330 11.96 -14.12 -8.61
CA SER A 330 13.04 -13.41 -9.29
C SER A 330 14.29 -13.32 -8.43
N ILE A 331 14.16 -12.94 -7.17
CA ILE A 331 15.32 -12.73 -6.27
C ILE A 331 15.96 -14.05 -5.82
N THR A 332 15.22 -15.14 -5.75
CA THR A 332 15.79 -16.44 -5.37
C THR A 332 16.32 -17.24 -6.54
N THR A 333 15.98 -16.90 -7.78
CA THR A 333 16.40 -17.66 -8.97
C THR A 333 17.17 -16.82 -9.99
N LEU A 334 16.61 -15.72 -10.49
CA LEU A 334 17.25 -14.87 -11.51
C LEU A 334 18.45 -14.11 -10.95
N LEU A 335 18.27 -13.43 -9.80
CA LEU A 335 19.34 -12.63 -9.18
C LEU A 335 20.60 -13.48 -8.89
N PRO A 336 20.52 -14.67 -8.24
CA PRO A 336 21.69 -15.52 -8.03
C PRO A 336 22.39 -15.93 -9.33
N ALA A 337 21.60 -16.27 -10.37
CA ALA A 337 22.15 -16.64 -11.68
C ALA A 337 22.95 -15.48 -12.30
N LEU A 338 22.41 -14.26 -12.29
CA LEU A 338 23.07 -13.06 -12.78
C LEU A 338 24.33 -12.72 -11.97
N LEU A 339 24.25 -12.73 -10.64
CA LEU A 339 25.39 -12.45 -9.76
C LEU A 339 26.55 -13.44 -10.00
N VAL A 340 26.25 -14.72 -10.22
CA VAL A 340 27.25 -15.73 -10.50
C VAL A 340 27.81 -15.58 -11.94
N ILE A 341 27.02 -15.16 -12.92
CA ILE A 341 27.47 -14.92 -14.30
C ILE A 341 28.51 -13.80 -14.32
N PHE A 342 28.18 -12.66 -13.76
CA PHE A 342 29.09 -11.50 -13.72
C PHE A 342 30.22 -11.68 -12.68
N GLY A 343 29.96 -12.37 -11.58
CA GLY A 343 30.94 -12.73 -10.55
C GLY A 343 31.41 -11.55 -9.71
N ARG A 344 32.66 -11.67 -9.22
CA ARG A 344 33.23 -10.70 -8.24
C ARG A 344 33.44 -9.29 -8.80
N TRP A 345 33.53 -9.13 -10.13
CA TRP A 345 33.77 -7.83 -10.77
C TRP A 345 32.63 -6.83 -10.53
N LEU A 346 31.41 -7.31 -10.34
CA LEU A 346 30.27 -6.45 -9.99
C LEU A 346 30.50 -5.59 -8.74
N PHE A 347 31.36 -6.05 -7.83
CA PHE A 347 31.67 -5.35 -6.59
C PHE A 347 32.75 -4.29 -6.75
N TRP A 348 33.22 -4.01 -7.98
CA TRP A 348 34.22 -2.95 -8.21
C TRP A 348 33.70 -1.59 -7.67
N PRO A 349 34.54 -0.76 -6.96
CA PRO A 349 35.98 -0.94 -6.72
C PRO A 349 36.32 -1.84 -5.50
N LEU A 350 35.35 -2.16 -4.64
CA LEU A 350 35.56 -2.93 -3.40
C LEU A 350 35.35 -4.44 -3.61
N VAL A 351 36.15 -5.03 -4.51
CA VAL A 351 35.99 -6.45 -4.88
C VAL A 351 36.34 -7.36 -3.71
N PRO A 352 35.40 -8.24 -3.23
CA PRO A 352 35.66 -9.18 -2.15
C PRO A 352 36.66 -10.23 -2.60
N ARG A 353 37.81 -10.31 -1.90
CA ARG A 353 38.84 -11.32 -2.10
C ARG A 353 38.72 -12.42 -1.09
N TYR A 354 39.05 -13.66 -1.48
CA TYR A 354 39.19 -14.76 -0.51
C TYR A 354 40.32 -14.46 0.45
N ASP A 355 40.04 -14.50 1.76
CA ASP A 355 41.02 -14.35 2.80
C ASP A 355 40.71 -15.30 3.97
N ALA A 356 41.65 -16.17 4.30
CA ALA A 356 41.51 -17.16 5.37
C ALA A 356 41.27 -16.54 6.77
N LYS A 357 41.61 -15.26 6.97
CA LYS A 357 41.32 -14.52 8.22
C LYS A 357 39.83 -14.42 8.53
N TYR A 358 38.96 -14.37 7.50
CA TYR A 358 37.50 -14.30 7.67
C TYR A 358 36.87 -15.66 8.09
N LEU A 359 37.68 -16.72 8.21
CA LEU A 359 37.27 -17.97 8.84
C LEU A 359 37.22 -17.86 10.37
N GLU A 360 37.93 -16.87 10.95
CA GLU A 360 37.90 -16.58 12.38
C GLU A 360 36.75 -15.59 12.71
N PRO A 361 35.89 -15.92 13.69
CA PRO A 361 34.74 -15.09 14.06
C PRO A 361 35.10 -13.67 14.53
N GLU A 362 36.27 -13.49 15.14
CA GLU A 362 36.74 -12.24 15.76
C GLU A 362 37.13 -11.18 14.73
N ALA A 363 37.62 -11.56 13.56
CA ALA A 363 38.00 -10.64 12.49
C ALA A 363 36.77 -9.97 11.84
N TYR A 364 35.61 -10.65 11.84
CA TYR A 364 34.35 -10.12 11.30
C TYR A 364 33.71 -9.07 12.21
N GLU A 365 33.86 -9.19 13.53
CA GLU A 365 33.26 -8.24 14.49
C GLU A 365 33.93 -6.85 14.45
N ALA A 366 35.23 -6.78 14.11
CA ALA A 366 35.96 -5.52 14.02
C ALA A 366 35.49 -4.58 12.92
N GLU A 367 34.87 -5.10 11.85
CA GLU A 367 34.36 -4.30 10.74
C GLU A 367 32.99 -3.61 11.03
N HIS A 368 32.24 -4.02 12.06
CA HIS A 368 30.89 -3.55 12.34
C HIS A 368 30.82 -2.50 13.48
N GLY A 369 31.73 -1.54 13.48
CA GLY A 369 31.98 -0.60 14.59
C GLY A 369 30.79 0.17 15.15
N VAL A 370 29.78 0.57 14.33
CA VAL A 370 28.58 1.29 14.81
C VAL A 370 27.63 0.31 15.50
N TRP A 371 27.35 -0.83 14.87
CA TRP A 371 26.40 -1.81 15.41
C TRP A 371 26.92 -2.55 16.64
N SER A 372 28.24 -2.71 16.77
CA SER A 372 28.85 -3.22 18.01
C SER A 372 28.67 -2.24 19.18
N ARG A 373 28.71 -0.91 18.93
CA ARG A 373 28.40 0.11 19.94
C ARG A 373 26.93 0.09 20.35
N VAL A 374 26.02 -0.05 19.40
CA VAL A 374 24.56 -0.17 19.66
C VAL A 374 24.30 -1.43 20.48
N ALA A 375 24.86 -2.57 20.09
CA ALA A 375 24.74 -3.83 20.83
C ALA A 375 25.32 -3.70 22.25
N GLY A 376 26.47 -3.05 22.41
CA GLY A 376 27.08 -2.76 23.72
C GLY A 376 26.18 -1.86 24.60
N LEU A 377 25.53 -0.86 24.01
CA LEU A 377 24.56 -0.01 24.70
C LEU A 377 23.34 -0.83 25.18
N VAL A 378 22.76 -1.65 24.30
CA VAL A 378 21.66 -2.57 24.62
C VAL A 378 22.05 -3.52 25.75
N GLY A 379 23.25 -4.10 25.70
CA GLY A 379 23.74 -5.02 26.76
C GLY A 379 23.92 -4.36 28.11
N ARG A 380 24.37 -3.09 28.14
CA ARG A 380 24.64 -2.35 29.39
C ARG A 380 23.36 -1.77 30.02
N ARG A 381 22.38 -1.30 29.23
CA ARG A 381 21.23 -0.53 29.72
C ARG A 381 19.89 -1.02 29.13
N SER A 382 19.73 -2.34 28.94
CA SER A 382 18.55 -2.92 28.29
C SER A 382 17.21 -2.41 28.87
N ARG A 383 17.09 -2.36 30.21
CA ARG A 383 15.85 -1.93 30.86
C ARG A 383 15.49 -0.47 30.60
N ILE A 384 16.49 0.41 30.62
CA ILE A 384 16.27 1.84 30.33
C ILE A 384 15.87 2.01 28.87
N ILE A 385 16.55 1.29 27.96
CA ILE A 385 16.29 1.41 26.52
C ILE A 385 14.86 0.98 26.20
N TRP A 386 14.45 -0.23 26.61
CA TRP A 386 13.09 -0.67 26.27
C TRP A 386 12.02 0.20 26.95
N ALA A 387 12.25 0.68 28.18
CA ALA A 387 11.30 1.55 28.87
C ALA A 387 11.17 2.92 28.16
N VAL A 388 12.29 3.58 27.84
CA VAL A 388 12.29 4.88 27.16
C VAL A 388 11.70 4.79 25.75
N THR A 389 12.08 3.76 24.98
CA THR A 389 11.53 3.57 23.63
C THR A 389 10.03 3.25 23.67
N SER A 390 9.57 2.41 24.61
CA SER A 390 8.15 2.13 24.77
C SER A 390 7.36 3.39 25.16
N VAL A 391 7.85 4.19 26.10
CA VAL A 391 7.22 5.45 26.48
C VAL A 391 7.16 6.42 25.31
N GLY A 392 8.26 6.54 24.54
CA GLY A 392 8.27 7.37 23.33
C GLY A 392 7.24 6.93 22.29
N LEU A 393 7.15 5.62 22.02
CA LEU A 393 6.13 5.09 21.10
C LEU A 393 4.70 5.31 21.61
N VAL A 394 4.46 5.08 22.92
CA VAL A 394 3.15 5.35 23.53
C VAL A 394 2.80 6.86 23.45
N ALA A 395 3.77 7.74 23.62
CA ALA A 395 3.54 9.16 23.44
C ALA A 395 3.06 9.54 22.02
N LEU A 396 3.60 8.88 20.98
CA LEU A 396 3.14 9.08 19.61
C LEU A 396 1.70 8.58 19.39
N ILE A 397 1.25 7.55 20.12
CA ILE A 397 -0.12 7.02 20.01
C ILE A 397 -1.17 8.08 20.38
N PHE A 398 -0.87 9.02 21.27
CA PHE A 398 -1.81 10.11 21.59
C PHE A 398 -2.17 10.97 20.36
N GLY A 399 -1.34 10.97 19.33
CA GLY A 399 -1.65 11.59 18.05
C GLY A 399 -2.88 10.99 17.35
N LEU A 400 -3.30 9.75 17.67
CA LEU A 400 -4.50 9.13 17.11
C LEU A 400 -5.77 9.94 17.38
N GLY A 401 -5.81 10.75 18.46
CA GLY A 401 -6.92 11.68 18.71
C GLY A 401 -7.11 12.73 17.61
N SER A 402 -6.12 12.90 16.73
CA SER A 402 -6.18 13.80 15.56
C SER A 402 -6.65 13.10 14.29
N LEU A 403 -6.73 11.76 14.28
CA LEU A 403 -7.12 10.97 13.12
C LEU A 403 -8.64 11.09 12.90
N ARG A 404 -9.04 11.45 11.68
CA ARG A 404 -10.43 11.53 11.24
C ARG A 404 -10.63 10.64 10.02
N ALA A 405 -10.70 9.33 10.23
CA ALA A 405 -10.93 8.34 9.17
C ALA A 405 -12.44 8.18 8.90
N GLN A 406 -13.07 9.21 8.35
CA GLN A 406 -14.51 9.24 8.04
C GLN A 406 -14.78 9.40 6.52
N GLY A 407 -13.77 9.12 5.70
CA GLY A 407 -13.77 9.39 4.26
C GLY A 407 -13.34 10.83 3.94
N LEU A 408 -12.96 11.02 2.71
CA LEU A 408 -12.60 12.31 2.14
C LEU A 408 -13.80 12.83 1.32
N SER A 409 -14.05 14.14 1.37
CA SER A 409 -14.94 14.77 0.39
C SER A 409 -14.31 14.66 -1.00
N ASP A 410 -15.12 14.79 -2.08
CA ASP A 410 -14.58 14.76 -3.45
C ASP A 410 -13.48 15.82 -3.64
N ALA A 411 -13.63 16.97 -3.00
CA ALA A 411 -12.62 18.03 -2.97
C ALA A 411 -11.37 17.64 -2.17
N GLY A 412 -11.55 16.91 -1.07
CA GLY A 412 -10.50 16.47 -0.17
C GLY A 412 -9.65 15.32 -0.68
N GLN A 413 -10.01 14.68 -1.82
CA GLN A 413 -9.23 13.58 -2.40
C GLN A 413 -7.96 14.06 -3.10
N PHE A 414 -7.90 15.33 -3.52
CA PHE A 414 -6.77 15.91 -4.23
C PHE A 414 -5.90 16.75 -3.29
N VAL A 415 -4.58 16.64 -3.44
CA VAL A 415 -3.62 17.49 -2.72
C VAL A 415 -3.68 18.93 -3.22
N ASP A 416 -3.68 19.09 -4.55
CA ASP A 416 -3.91 20.36 -5.21
C ASP A 416 -5.39 20.46 -5.61
N LYS A 417 -5.95 21.67 -5.66
CA LYS A 417 -7.33 21.86 -6.08
C LYS A 417 -7.45 21.88 -7.61
N PRO A 418 -7.86 20.79 -8.28
CA PRO A 418 -8.10 20.81 -9.71
C PRO A 418 -9.32 21.69 -10.07
N ASP A 419 -9.49 21.96 -11.36
CA ASP A 419 -10.57 22.82 -11.86
C ASP A 419 -11.97 22.33 -11.47
N SER A 420 -12.16 20.99 -11.43
CA SER A 420 -13.43 20.39 -11.00
C SER A 420 -13.79 20.71 -9.56
N VAL A 421 -12.80 20.74 -8.65
CA VAL A 421 -12.99 21.10 -7.24
C VAL A 421 -13.33 22.60 -7.10
N ALA A 422 -12.61 23.48 -7.80
CA ALA A 422 -12.92 24.91 -7.80
C ALA A 422 -14.35 25.17 -8.33
N GLY A 423 -14.76 24.44 -9.35
CA GLY A 423 -16.11 24.48 -9.88
C GLY A 423 -17.17 23.96 -8.91
N ALA A 424 -16.90 22.87 -8.19
CA ALA A 424 -17.81 22.34 -7.17
C ALA A 424 -17.98 23.30 -5.99
N GLU A 425 -16.89 23.93 -5.53
CA GLU A 425 -16.95 24.98 -4.51
C GLU A 425 -17.77 26.19 -4.96
N SER A 426 -17.63 26.63 -6.22
CA SER A 426 -18.41 27.70 -6.80
C SER A 426 -19.90 27.31 -6.88
N LEU A 427 -20.19 26.09 -7.31
CA LEU A 427 -21.56 25.56 -7.34
C LEU A 427 -22.20 25.58 -5.94
N ALA A 428 -21.47 25.07 -4.94
CA ALA A 428 -21.97 25.03 -3.56
C ALA A 428 -22.24 26.39 -2.93
N ARG A 429 -21.50 27.44 -3.36
CA ARG A 429 -21.72 28.82 -2.87
C ARG A 429 -22.98 29.46 -3.43
N HIS A 430 -23.37 29.16 -4.65
CA HIS A 430 -24.37 29.93 -5.39
C HIS A 430 -25.67 29.17 -5.69
N PHE A 431 -25.61 27.80 -5.58
CA PHE A 431 -26.79 26.94 -5.83
C PHE A 431 -27.18 26.21 -4.53
N PRO A 432 -28.43 25.76 -4.39
CA PRO A 432 -28.90 25.10 -3.17
C PRO A 432 -28.00 23.93 -2.77
N ALA A 433 -27.69 23.84 -1.48
CA ALA A 433 -26.97 22.70 -0.93
C ALA A 433 -27.69 21.39 -1.31
N GLY A 434 -26.94 20.38 -1.75
CA GLY A 434 -27.50 19.09 -2.20
C GLY A 434 -27.96 19.02 -3.65
N SER A 435 -28.10 20.15 -4.36
CA SER A 435 -28.48 20.11 -5.79
C SER A 435 -27.43 19.47 -6.70
N GLY A 436 -26.17 19.41 -6.25
CA GLY A 436 -25.07 18.75 -6.98
C GLY A 436 -24.86 17.26 -6.62
N ALA A 437 -25.52 16.76 -5.56
CA ALA A 437 -25.33 15.40 -5.07
C ALA A 437 -26.61 14.83 -4.42
N PRO A 438 -27.69 14.63 -5.20
CA PRO A 438 -28.94 14.09 -4.67
C PRO A 438 -28.78 12.62 -4.21
N ALA A 439 -29.60 12.21 -3.25
CA ALA A 439 -29.81 10.81 -2.99
C ALA A 439 -30.66 10.20 -4.12
N VAL A 440 -30.26 9.03 -4.61
CA VAL A 440 -30.95 8.34 -5.70
C VAL A 440 -31.76 7.19 -5.12
N VAL A 441 -33.06 7.17 -5.41
CA VAL A 441 -33.95 6.08 -4.99
C VAL A 441 -34.42 5.34 -6.24
N ILE A 442 -34.13 4.02 -6.31
CA ILE A 442 -34.61 3.14 -7.36
C ILE A 442 -35.56 2.10 -6.77
N ALA A 443 -36.72 1.92 -7.38
CA ALA A 443 -37.73 0.98 -6.92
C ALA A 443 -38.48 0.36 -8.11
N LYS A 444 -39.30 -0.65 -7.87
CA LYS A 444 -40.22 -1.19 -8.87
C LYS A 444 -41.26 -0.12 -9.30
N ALA A 445 -41.48 0.02 -10.58
CA ALA A 445 -42.42 1.02 -11.13
C ALA A 445 -43.85 0.84 -10.60
N SER A 446 -44.26 -0.37 -10.24
CA SER A 446 -45.57 -0.66 -9.63
C SER A 446 -45.80 0.00 -8.27
N ALA A 447 -44.72 0.32 -7.51
CA ALA A 447 -44.78 0.96 -6.19
C ALA A 447 -44.42 2.45 -6.23
N SER A 448 -44.31 3.07 -7.44
CA SER A 448 -43.79 4.42 -7.68
C SER A 448 -44.46 5.47 -6.76
N GLN A 449 -45.81 5.52 -6.69
CA GLN A 449 -46.50 6.50 -5.86
C GLN A 449 -46.27 6.34 -4.37
N GLN A 450 -46.23 5.09 -3.88
CA GLN A 450 -46.00 4.80 -2.47
C GLN A 450 -44.55 5.16 -2.05
N VAL A 451 -43.58 4.87 -2.94
CA VAL A 451 -42.16 5.24 -2.73
C VAL A 451 -42.00 6.74 -2.74
N ALA A 452 -42.62 7.44 -3.70
CA ALA A 452 -42.59 8.92 -3.76
C ALA A 452 -43.15 9.57 -2.49
N ALA A 453 -44.29 9.04 -1.96
CA ALA A 453 -44.86 9.50 -0.71
C ALA A 453 -43.94 9.25 0.48
N ALA A 454 -43.29 8.06 0.59
CA ALA A 454 -42.35 7.73 1.63
C ALA A 454 -41.11 8.65 1.60
N VAL A 455 -40.54 8.91 0.41
CA VAL A 455 -39.40 9.82 0.21
C VAL A 455 -39.76 11.25 0.63
N THR A 456 -40.86 11.75 0.15
CA THR A 456 -41.31 13.14 0.44
C THR A 456 -41.66 13.33 1.92
N GLY A 457 -42.19 12.28 2.59
CA GLY A 457 -42.48 12.27 4.00
C GLY A 457 -41.28 12.16 4.91
N THR A 458 -40.06 11.87 4.37
CA THR A 458 -38.84 11.67 5.16
C THR A 458 -38.26 13.02 5.62
N PRO A 459 -38.12 13.26 6.95
CA PRO A 459 -37.50 14.46 7.46
C PRO A 459 -36.06 14.62 6.97
N GLY A 460 -35.70 15.76 6.37
CA GLY A 460 -34.40 16.05 5.81
C GLY A 460 -34.36 15.99 4.28
N VAL A 461 -35.39 15.50 3.62
CA VAL A 461 -35.57 15.65 2.17
C VAL A 461 -36.18 17.05 1.87
N ALA A 462 -35.59 17.79 0.93
CA ALA A 462 -36.01 19.11 0.53
C ALA A 462 -36.93 19.05 -0.68
N GLU A 463 -36.57 18.28 -1.70
CA GLU A 463 -37.24 18.20 -2.98
C GLU A 463 -37.09 16.80 -3.59
N LEU A 464 -38.08 16.36 -4.33
CA LEU A 464 -38.08 15.10 -5.07
C LEU A 464 -38.24 15.40 -6.56
N SER A 465 -37.35 14.80 -7.38
CA SER A 465 -37.42 14.92 -8.84
C SER A 465 -38.67 14.25 -9.44
N ARG A 466 -38.95 14.55 -10.70
CA ARG A 466 -39.94 13.76 -11.48
C ARG A 466 -39.40 12.33 -11.65
N PRO A 467 -40.29 11.32 -11.63
CA PRO A 467 -39.90 9.94 -11.85
C PRO A 467 -39.36 9.73 -13.27
N VAL A 468 -38.23 9.01 -13.36
CA VAL A 468 -37.74 8.45 -14.62
C VAL A 468 -37.98 6.94 -14.56
N THR A 469 -38.59 6.40 -15.62
CA THR A 469 -38.96 4.96 -15.64
C THR A 469 -38.24 4.26 -16.78
N ALA A 470 -37.55 3.16 -16.46
CA ALA A 470 -36.89 2.30 -17.44
C ALA A 470 -36.93 0.84 -16.96
N ALA A 471 -37.05 -0.11 -17.86
CA ALA A 471 -37.01 -1.55 -17.60
C ALA A 471 -37.84 -2.06 -16.40
N GLY A 472 -39.03 -1.45 -16.18
CA GLY A 472 -39.93 -1.81 -15.08
C GLY A 472 -39.54 -1.25 -13.71
N LEU A 473 -38.49 -0.41 -13.64
CA LEU A 473 -38.03 0.32 -12.49
C LEU A 473 -38.36 1.80 -12.60
N VAL A 474 -38.40 2.47 -11.46
CA VAL A 474 -38.53 3.93 -11.36
C VAL A 474 -37.33 4.48 -10.56
N GLN A 475 -36.77 5.56 -11.05
CA GLN A 475 -35.71 6.32 -10.39
C GLN A 475 -36.26 7.69 -9.97
N TYR A 476 -35.91 8.08 -8.74
CA TYR A 476 -36.09 9.39 -8.18
C TYR A 476 -34.76 9.96 -7.69
N GLU A 477 -34.60 11.27 -7.80
CA GLU A 477 -33.52 12.02 -7.17
C GLU A 477 -34.13 12.86 -6.05
N ALA A 478 -33.68 12.62 -4.83
CA ALA A 478 -34.10 13.31 -3.63
C ALA A 478 -33.01 14.29 -3.19
N THR A 479 -33.28 15.58 -3.34
CA THR A 479 -32.36 16.63 -2.83
C THR A 479 -32.44 16.68 -1.30
N LEU A 480 -31.32 16.51 -0.63
CA LEU A 480 -31.25 16.62 0.82
C LEU A 480 -31.11 18.09 1.25
N ARG A 481 -31.59 18.43 2.45
CA ARG A 481 -31.48 19.78 3.03
C ARG A 481 -30.08 20.12 3.46
N ASP A 482 -29.37 19.12 3.98
CA ASP A 482 -28.02 19.24 4.52
C ASP A 482 -26.99 18.91 3.44
N PRO A 483 -25.74 19.45 3.53
CA PRO A 483 -24.65 19.10 2.63
C PRO A 483 -24.40 17.60 2.62
N ALA A 484 -24.09 17.04 1.45
CA ALA A 484 -24.01 15.59 1.21
C ALA A 484 -22.98 14.86 2.09
N ASP A 485 -21.90 15.53 2.50
CA ASP A 485 -20.83 15.04 3.34
C ASP A 485 -21.10 15.19 4.86
N SER A 486 -22.23 15.84 5.22
CA SER A 486 -22.58 16.07 6.61
C SER A 486 -23.16 14.83 7.32
N LYS A 487 -22.91 14.71 8.63
CA LYS A 487 -23.58 13.68 9.46
C LYS A 487 -25.10 13.77 9.43
N ALA A 488 -25.66 14.98 9.28
CA ALA A 488 -27.10 15.19 9.20
C ALA A 488 -27.67 14.57 7.90
N ALA A 489 -26.97 14.71 6.77
CA ALA A 489 -27.32 14.06 5.51
C ALA A 489 -27.21 12.54 5.61
N GLN A 490 -26.16 12.01 6.25
CA GLN A 490 -26.00 10.58 6.49
C GLN A 490 -27.16 10.00 7.30
N HIS A 491 -27.57 10.65 8.37
CA HIS A 491 -28.75 10.25 9.13
C HIS A 491 -30.05 10.39 8.33
N THR A 492 -30.12 11.32 7.39
CA THR A 492 -31.28 11.44 6.49
C THR A 492 -31.34 10.25 5.53
N VAL A 493 -30.20 9.80 5.00
CA VAL A 493 -30.14 8.58 4.17
C VAL A 493 -30.61 7.35 4.94
N ASP A 494 -30.20 7.20 6.21
CA ASP A 494 -30.67 6.08 7.03
C ASP A 494 -32.21 6.10 7.21
N ARG A 495 -32.78 7.26 7.58
CA ARG A 495 -34.24 7.42 7.67
C ARG A 495 -34.94 7.16 6.33
N LEU A 496 -34.32 7.60 5.22
CA LEU A 496 -34.85 7.41 3.89
C LEU A 496 -34.88 5.90 3.53
N ARG A 497 -33.85 5.16 3.84
CA ARG A 497 -33.79 3.70 3.68
C ARG A 497 -34.90 3.02 4.48
N ASP A 498 -35.03 3.36 5.76
CA ASP A 498 -36.08 2.82 6.61
C ASP A 498 -37.47 3.08 6.03
N ALA A 499 -37.72 4.29 5.53
CA ALA A 499 -39.00 4.68 4.98
C ALA A 499 -39.34 3.95 3.66
N VAL A 500 -38.38 3.82 2.74
CA VAL A 500 -38.64 3.18 1.44
C VAL A 500 -38.63 1.67 1.51
N HIS A 501 -37.86 1.07 2.42
CA HIS A 501 -37.87 -0.37 2.67
C HIS A 501 -39.18 -0.83 3.33
N ALA A 502 -39.85 0.05 4.07
CA ALA A 502 -41.17 -0.23 4.65
C ALA A 502 -42.29 -0.31 3.60
N VAL A 503 -42.05 0.10 2.33
CA VAL A 503 -43.05 0.04 1.25
C VAL A 503 -43.15 -1.39 0.69
N PRO A 504 -44.28 -2.09 0.87
CA PRO A 504 -44.40 -3.49 0.47
C PRO A 504 -44.26 -3.67 -1.05
N GLY A 505 -43.40 -4.62 -1.46
CA GLY A 505 -43.23 -4.99 -2.85
C GLY A 505 -42.46 -3.97 -3.72
N ALA A 506 -41.95 -2.89 -3.13
CA ALA A 506 -41.21 -1.85 -3.83
C ALA A 506 -39.79 -2.29 -4.23
N ASP A 507 -39.16 -3.17 -3.45
CA ASP A 507 -37.74 -3.53 -3.61
C ASP A 507 -36.87 -2.27 -3.82
N ALA A 508 -37.18 -1.25 -3.01
CA ALA A 508 -36.56 0.06 -3.13
C ALA A 508 -35.12 0.05 -2.60
N LYS A 509 -34.26 0.80 -3.26
CA LYS A 509 -32.84 0.95 -2.91
C LYS A 509 -32.44 2.42 -2.94
N VAL A 510 -31.61 2.82 -1.99
CA VAL A 510 -31.13 4.20 -1.83
C VAL A 510 -29.63 4.26 -2.11
N GLY A 511 -29.25 5.06 -3.07
CA GLY A 511 -27.85 5.35 -3.45
C GLY A 511 -27.59 6.86 -3.51
N GLY A 512 -26.63 7.26 -4.30
CA GLY A 512 -26.10 8.62 -4.38
C GLY A 512 -24.93 8.84 -3.43
N LEU A 513 -24.25 9.98 -3.55
CA LEU A 513 -22.96 10.27 -2.91
C LEU A 513 -23.00 10.06 -1.39
N THR A 514 -24.01 10.61 -0.70
CA THR A 514 -24.15 10.46 0.76
C THR A 514 -24.36 9.00 1.18
N ALA A 515 -25.17 8.23 0.44
CA ALA A 515 -25.41 6.81 0.72
C ALA A 515 -24.12 5.97 0.51
N THR A 516 -23.37 6.30 -0.54
CA THR A 516 -22.06 5.71 -0.80
C THR A 516 -21.10 5.96 0.35
N SER A 517 -21.00 7.18 0.86
CA SER A 517 -20.16 7.51 2.01
C SER A 517 -20.57 6.73 3.27
N VAL A 518 -21.88 6.59 3.55
CA VAL A 518 -22.38 5.78 4.68
C VAL A 518 -21.96 4.32 4.55
N ASP A 519 -22.15 3.73 3.38
CA ASP A 519 -21.85 2.31 3.14
C ASP A 519 -20.35 2.04 3.17
N THR A 520 -19.54 2.93 2.59
CA THR A 520 -18.08 2.85 2.61
C THR A 520 -17.54 2.92 4.04
N ASN A 521 -18.02 3.85 4.86
CA ASN A 521 -17.59 3.95 6.26
C ASN A 521 -17.97 2.70 7.05
N ARG A 522 -19.18 2.16 6.90
CA ARG A 522 -19.62 0.93 7.55
C ARG A 522 -18.80 -0.29 7.13
N ALA A 523 -18.52 -0.42 5.85
CA ALA A 523 -17.68 -1.49 5.32
C ALA A 523 -16.24 -1.38 5.86
N ALA A 524 -15.67 -0.19 5.89
CA ALA A 524 -14.33 0.06 6.42
C ALA A 524 -14.24 -0.27 7.92
N ASP A 525 -15.23 0.14 8.72
CA ASP A 525 -15.30 -0.19 10.15
C ASP A 525 -15.38 -1.72 10.38
N ARG A 526 -16.24 -2.40 9.62
CA ARG A 526 -16.34 -3.87 9.69
C ARG A 526 -15.04 -4.54 9.25
N ASP A 527 -14.42 -4.09 8.14
CA ASP A 527 -13.18 -4.64 7.62
C ASP A 527 -12.05 -4.47 8.63
N ASN A 528 -11.93 -3.32 9.30
CA ASN A 528 -11.00 -3.12 10.41
C ASN A 528 -11.19 -4.14 11.53
N LEU A 529 -12.43 -4.37 11.97
CA LEU A 529 -12.75 -5.28 13.07
C LEU A 529 -12.51 -6.76 12.72
N VAL A 530 -12.65 -7.15 11.47
CA VAL A 530 -12.55 -8.55 11.03
C VAL A 530 -11.13 -8.86 10.55
N ILE A 531 -10.56 -8.02 9.68
CA ILE A 531 -9.31 -8.35 8.99
C ILE A 531 -8.11 -8.17 9.92
N ILE A 532 -8.07 -7.12 10.75
CA ILE A 532 -6.93 -6.88 11.65
C ILE A 532 -6.67 -8.09 12.56
N PRO A 533 -7.66 -8.66 13.28
CA PRO A 533 -7.45 -9.87 14.08
C PRO A 533 -7.03 -11.10 13.25
N ILE A 534 -7.60 -11.28 12.06
CA ILE A 534 -7.23 -12.40 11.17
C ILE A 534 -5.76 -12.31 10.76
N VAL A 535 -5.30 -11.13 10.32
CA VAL A 535 -3.90 -10.92 9.94
C VAL A 535 -2.98 -11.16 11.13
N LEU A 536 -3.29 -10.62 12.31
CA LEU A 536 -2.50 -10.85 13.52
C LEU A 536 -2.42 -12.34 13.87
N ALA A 537 -3.51 -13.08 13.76
CA ALA A 537 -3.54 -14.52 14.02
C ALA A 537 -2.71 -15.31 12.99
N VAL A 538 -2.85 -15.02 11.70
CA VAL A 538 -2.11 -15.68 10.62
C VAL A 538 -0.61 -15.43 10.76
N VAL A 539 -0.22 -14.16 10.97
CA VAL A 539 1.19 -13.78 11.15
C VAL A 539 1.77 -14.43 12.40
N LEU A 540 1.03 -14.44 13.52
CA LEU A 540 1.47 -15.09 14.75
C LEU A 540 1.70 -16.59 14.54
N LEU A 541 0.79 -17.28 13.86
CA LEU A 541 0.92 -18.71 13.57
C LEU A 541 2.18 -19.00 12.72
N ILE A 542 2.45 -18.20 11.70
CA ILE A 542 3.66 -18.33 10.87
C ILE A 542 4.91 -18.12 11.71
N LEU A 543 4.94 -17.08 12.55
CA LEU A 543 6.07 -16.79 13.44
C LEU A 543 6.31 -17.90 14.47
N VAL A 544 5.26 -18.46 15.06
CA VAL A 544 5.35 -19.59 16.00
C VAL A 544 5.92 -20.81 15.30
N ALA A 545 5.47 -21.14 14.10
CA ALA A 545 5.97 -22.24 13.30
C ALA A 545 7.47 -22.06 12.94
N LEU A 546 7.86 -20.85 12.55
CA LEU A 546 9.22 -20.50 12.15
C LEU A 546 10.20 -20.53 13.33
N LEU A 547 9.87 -19.84 14.42
CA LEU A 547 10.73 -19.72 15.59
C LEU A 547 10.63 -20.92 16.54
N ARG A 548 9.63 -21.78 16.36
CA ARG A 548 9.34 -22.91 17.25
C ARG A 548 9.34 -22.50 18.72
N ALA A 549 8.79 -21.33 19.00
CA ALA A 549 8.64 -20.70 20.31
C ALA A 549 7.31 -19.93 20.32
N LEU A 550 6.80 -19.60 21.50
CA LEU A 550 5.56 -18.82 21.65
C LEU A 550 5.85 -17.39 22.14
N VAL A 551 6.77 -17.26 23.09
CA VAL A 551 7.04 -15.96 23.74
C VAL A 551 7.70 -14.97 22.78
N ALA A 552 8.67 -15.39 21.96
CA ALA A 552 9.33 -14.52 20.99
C ALA A 552 8.33 -13.98 19.93
N PRO A 553 7.47 -14.81 19.26
CA PRO A 553 6.42 -14.33 18.38
C PRO A 553 5.46 -13.34 19.04
N LEU A 554 4.99 -13.62 20.24
CA LEU A 554 4.09 -12.70 20.96
C LEU A 554 4.77 -11.36 21.25
N LEU A 555 6.04 -11.38 21.63
CA LEU A 555 6.82 -10.16 21.85
C LEU A 555 6.98 -9.37 20.54
N MET A 556 7.31 -10.05 19.44
CA MET A 556 7.41 -9.43 18.11
C MET A 556 6.08 -8.79 17.70
N MET A 557 4.96 -9.51 17.86
CA MET A 557 3.64 -8.98 17.53
C MET A 557 3.28 -7.75 18.37
N ALA A 558 3.54 -7.80 19.68
CA ALA A 558 3.30 -6.66 20.57
C ALA A 558 4.10 -5.42 20.16
N THR A 559 5.38 -5.60 19.78
CA THR A 559 6.23 -4.49 19.31
C THR A 559 5.80 -3.95 17.96
N VAL A 560 5.32 -4.80 17.05
CA VAL A 560 4.81 -4.40 15.74
C VAL A 560 3.50 -3.62 15.88
N VAL A 561 2.57 -4.10 16.70
CA VAL A 561 1.31 -3.37 16.97
C VAL A 561 1.60 -2.02 17.62
N LEU A 562 2.53 -1.96 18.58
CA LEU A 562 2.94 -0.72 19.22
C LEU A 562 3.55 0.25 18.19
N SER A 563 4.41 -0.23 17.29
CA SER A 563 5.02 0.53 16.18
C SER A 563 3.97 1.05 15.22
N PHE A 564 3.01 0.21 14.83
CA PHE A 564 1.89 0.60 13.97
C PHE A 564 1.07 1.74 14.58
N LEU A 565 0.60 1.58 15.82
CA LEU A 565 -0.19 2.61 16.48
C LEU A 565 0.58 3.92 16.66
N ALA A 566 1.88 3.84 16.98
CA ALA A 566 2.75 5.02 17.08
C ALA A 566 2.93 5.71 15.73
N SER A 567 3.13 4.92 14.65
CA SER A 567 3.27 5.44 13.28
C SER A 567 1.99 6.12 12.81
N LEU A 568 0.84 5.48 13.05
CA LEU A 568 -0.46 6.03 12.69
C LEU A 568 -0.75 7.33 13.46
N GLY A 569 -0.43 7.37 14.77
CA GLY A 569 -0.60 8.57 15.59
C GLY A 569 0.30 9.72 15.16
N ALA A 570 1.59 9.45 14.87
CA ALA A 570 2.50 10.46 14.34
C ALA A 570 2.06 10.97 12.97
N SER A 571 1.60 10.07 12.08
CA SER A 571 1.09 10.43 10.76
C SER A 571 -0.15 11.30 10.85
N ALA A 572 -1.09 10.99 11.74
CA ALA A 572 -2.28 11.81 11.96
C ALA A 572 -1.95 13.25 12.37
N LEU A 573 -0.92 13.44 13.21
CA LEU A 573 -0.44 14.79 13.55
C LEU A 573 0.15 15.52 12.35
N VAL A 574 0.93 14.82 11.52
CA VAL A 574 1.54 15.41 10.32
C VAL A 574 0.47 15.76 9.29
N PHE A 575 -0.48 14.88 9.03
CA PHE A 575 -1.57 15.13 8.08
C PHE A 575 -2.38 16.35 8.46
N ARG A 576 -2.72 16.49 9.73
CA ARG A 576 -3.53 17.60 10.21
C ARG A 576 -2.76 18.94 10.28
N HIS A 577 -1.50 18.92 10.77
CA HIS A 577 -0.78 20.17 11.12
C HIS A 577 0.25 20.58 10.07
N VAL A 578 0.76 19.65 9.25
CA VAL A 578 1.76 19.96 8.21
C VAL A 578 1.09 20.02 6.84
N TYR A 579 0.31 19.00 6.48
CA TYR A 579 -0.38 18.96 5.18
C TYR A 579 -1.72 19.70 5.19
N GLY A 580 -2.36 19.85 6.35
CA GLY A 580 -3.66 20.53 6.48
C GLY A 580 -4.83 19.70 5.93
N PHE A 581 -4.70 18.37 5.86
CA PHE A 581 -5.78 17.50 5.38
C PHE A 581 -7.00 17.53 6.32
N GLU A 582 -8.20 17.57 5.75
CA GLU A 582 -9.46 17.65 6.50
C GLU A 582 -9.81 16.33 7.19
N GLY A 583 -9.45 15.21 6.61
CA GLY A 583 -9.66 13.86 7.08
C GLY A 583 -8.74 12.88 6.37
N THR A 584 -8.99 11.59 6.55
CA THR A 584 -8.31 10.49 5.86
C THR A 584 -9.33 9.57 5.21
N ASP A 585 -8.90 8.81 4.19
CA ASP A 585 -9.73 7.77 3.59
C ASP A 585 -10.22 6.77 4.64
N ALA A 586 -11.46 6.27 4.51
CA ALA A 586 -12.04 5.32 5.48
C ALA A 586 -11.27 3.99 5.56
N GLY A 587 -10.71 3.51 4.44
CA GLY A 587 -9.88 2.31 4.35
C GLY A 587 -8.43 2.50 4.80
N PHE A 588 -7.97 3.75 4.99
CA PHE A 588 -6.58 4.07 5.30
C PHE A 588 -6.01 3.33 6.53
N PRO A 589 -6.72 3.24 7.69
CA PRO A 589 -6.16 2.54 8.84
C PRO A 589 -5.87 1.06 8.58
N LEU A 590 -6.73 0.37 7.85
CA LEU A 590 -6.56 -1.05 7.50
C LEU A 590 -5.38 -1.24 6.55
N LEU A 591 -5.29 -0.44 5.50
CA LEU A 591 -4.21 -0.52 4.53
C LEU A 591 -2.86 -0.20 5.19
N ALA A 592 -2.79 0.87 6.00
CA ALA A 592 -1.61 1.21 6.80
C ALA A 592 -1.20 0.06 7.73
N PHE A 593 -2.17 -0.58 8.42
CA PHE A 593 -1.93 -1.73 9.28
C PHE A 593 -1.31 -2.89 8.52
N ILE A 594 -1.90 -3.27 7.39
CA ILE A 594 -1.43 -4.42 6.60
C ILE A 594 -0.03 -4.20 6.09
N PHE A 595 0.26 -3.04 5.50
CA PHE A 595 1.60 -2.76 4.98
C PHE A 595 2.64 -2.67 6.11
N LEU A 596 2.34 -1.99 7.21
CA LEU A 596 3.28 -1.87 8.32
C LEU A 596 3.51 -3.20 9.05
N VAL A 597 2.46 -4.01 9.25
CA VAL A 597 2.61 -5.32 9.89
C VAL A 597 3.29 -6.30 8.95
N ALA A 598 2.86 -6.39 7.69
CA ALA A 598 3.44 -7.32 6.73
C ALA A 598 4.94 -7.03 6.48
N LEU A 599 5.30 -5.77 6.23
CA LEU A 599 6.68 -5.36 5.94
C LEU A 599 7.53 -5.22 7.21
N GLY A 600 6.93 -4.82 8.34
CA GLY A 600 7.65 -4.67 9.61
C GLY A 600 8.03 -6.02 10.26
N VAL A 601 7.16 -7.02 10.15
CA VAL A 601 7.43 -8.37 10.70
C VAL A 601 8.60 -9.03 10.00
N ASP A 602 8.78 -8.83 8.71
CA ASP A 602 9.84 -9.42 7.91
C ASP A 602 11.23 -9.23 8.52
N TYR A 603 11.52 -8.01 8.84
CA TYR A 603 12.81 -7.67 9.39
C TYR A 603 13.00 -8.20 10.82
N ASN A 604 11.94 -8.31 11.61
CA ASN A 604 11.97 -8.95 12.92
C ASN A 604 12.24 -10.46 12.79
N ILE A 605 11.72 -11.09 11.72
CA ILE A 605 12.04 -12.49 11.37
C ILE A 605 13.54 -12.66 11.14
N PHE A 606 14.16 -11.81 10.31
CA PHE A 606 15.60 -11.91 10.02
C PHE A 606 16.46 -11.76 11.26
N LEU A 607 16.15 -10.76 12.11
CA LEU A 607 16.88 -10.57 13.37
C LEU A 607 16.71 -11.79 14.29
N MET A 608 15.48 -12.19 14.56
CA MET A 608 15.20 -13.24 15.54
C MET A 608 15.60 -14.63 15.05
N HIS A 609 15.58 -14.89 13.75
CA HIS A 609 16.14 -16.10 13.17
C HIS A 609 17.66 -16.17 13.41
N ARG A 610 18.37 -15.06 13.18
CA ARG A 610 19.83 -14.98 13.47
C ARG A 610 20.11 -15.09 14.95
N VAL A 611 19.35 -14.38 15.80
CA VAL A 611 19.47 -14.51 17.26
C VAL A 611 19.29 -15.96 17.72
N ARG A 612 18.35 -16.70 17.11
CA ARG A 612 18.15 -18.11 17.42
C ARG A 612 19.35 -18.97 17.05
N GLU A 613 19.91 -18.78 15.84
CA GLU A 613 21.14 -19.49 15.43
C GLU A 613 22.29 -19.24 16.39
N GLU A 614 22.58 -17.97 16.71
CA GLU A 614 23.67 -17.59 17.62
C GLU A 614 23.41 -18.05 19.06
N SER A 615 22.14 -18.10 19.48
CA SER A 615 21.75 -18.53 20.82
C SER A 615 22.03 -20.00 21.06
N GLN A 616 22.09 -20.85 20.03
CA GLN A 616 22.43 -22.26 20.15
C GLN A 616 23.88 -22.45 20.56
N ALA A 617 24.77 -21.61 20.05
CA ALA A 617 26.22 -21.69 20.34
C ALA A 617 26.64 -20.85 21.55
N LEU A 618 26.11 -19.62 21.70
CA LEU A 618 26.62 -18.61 22.64
C LEU A 618 25.68 -18.33 23.83
N GLY A 619 24.46 -18.95 23.83
CA GLY A 619 23.40 -18.61 24.77
C GLY A 619 22.67 -17.32 24.36
N THR A 620 21.43 -17.14 24.86
CA THR A 620 20.49 -16.13 24.33
C THR A 620 21.02 -14.69 24.46
N ARG A 621 21.55 -14.28 25.59
CA ARG A 621 22.00 -12.88 25.77
C ARG A 621 23.13 -12.49 24.81
N ARG A 622 24.15 -13.36 24.69
CA ARG A 622 25.24 -13.12 23.72
C ARG A 622 24.74 -13.26 22.27
N GLY A 623 23.83 -14.21 22.01
CA GLY A 623 23.20 -14.40 20.72
C GLY A 623 22.42 -13.17 20.24
N VAL A 624 21.70 -12.49 21.13
CA VAL A 624 21.01 -11.23 20.82
C VAL A 624 21.99 -10.13 20.40
N LEU A 625 23.06 -9.92 21.18
CA LEU A 625 24.05 -8.88 20.88
C LEU A 625 24.78 -9.15 19.57
N ARG A 626 25.19 -10.40 19.35
CA ARG A 626 25.87 -10.81 18.12
C ARG A 626 24.94 -10.76 16.91
N GLY A 627 23.70 -11.24 17.05
CA GLY A 627 22.67 -11.13 16.01
C GLY A 627 22.46 -9.68 15.58
N LEU A 628 22.32 -8.76 16.53
CA LEU A 628 22.18 -7.33 16.26
C LEU A 628 23.42 -6.74 15.56
N THR A 629 24.63 -7.09 16.00
CA THR A 629 25.86 -6.59 15.38
C THR A 629 25.99 -7.01 13.93
N VAL A 630 25.69 -8.29 13.63
CA VAL A 630 25.87 -8.86 12.30
C VAL A 630 24.77 -8.40 11.32
N THR A 631 23.52 -8.31 11.79
CA THR A 631 22.37 -8.03 10.90
C THR A 631 22.00 -6.56 10.84
N GLY A 632 22.37 -5.76 11.84
CA GLY A 632 21.88 -4.38 11.99
C GLY A 632 22.12 -3.51 10.76
N GLY A 633 23.32 -3.56 10.18
CA GLY A 633 23.67 -2.74 9.00
C GLY A 633 22.84 -3.09 7.76
N VAL A 634 22.73 -4.38 7.45
CA VAL A 634 21.99 -4.86 6.25
C VAL A 634 20.52 -4.51 6.37
N ILE A 635 19.94 -4.79 7.52
CA ILE A 635 18.52 -4.58 7.79
C ILE A 635 18.16 -3.08 7.78
N THR A 636 19.04 -2.23 8.35
CA THR A 636 18.78 -0.77 8.32
C THR A 636 18.88 -0.21 6.90
N SER A 637 19.83 -0.71 6.11
CA SER A 637 19.93 -0.34 4.70
C SER A 637 18.65 -0.73 3.92
N ALA A 638 18.15 -1.93 4.15
CA ALA A 638 16.96 -2.47 3.53
C ALA A 638 15.71 -1.65 3.92
N GLY A 639 15.52 -1.40 5.22
CA GLY A 639 14.41 -0.55 5.68
C GLY A 639 14.46 0.89 5.14
N LEU A 640 15.67 1.46 4.97
CA LEU A 640 15.82 2.78 4.36
C LEU A 640 15.39 2.77 2.88
N VAL A 641 15.78 1.74 2.11
CA VAL A 641 15.37 1.60 0.71
C VAL A 641 13.86 1.43 0.61
N LEU A 642 13.26 0.56 1.43
CA LEU A 642 11.83 0.34 1.44
C LEU A 642 11.06 1.61 1.82
N ALA A 643 11.48 2.30 2.87
CA ALA A 643 10.86 3.56 3.29
C ALA A 643 10.92 4.63 2.18
N ALA A 644 12.07 4.76 1.53
CA ALA A 644 12.24 5.73 0.44
C ALA A 644 11.43 5.35 -0.81
N THR A 645 11.25 4.05 -1.08
CA THR A 645 10.41 3.58 -2.18
C THR A 645 8.94 3.94 -1.93
N PHE A 646 8.43 3.72 -0.71
CA PHE A 646 7.07 4.13 -0.35
C PHE A 646 6.92 5.65 -0.27
N ALA A 647 7.96 6.38 0.13
CA ALA A 647 7.95 7.84 0.10
C ALA A 647 7.73 8.41 -1.31
N ALA A 648 8.06 7.66 -2.38
CA ALA A 648 7.75 8.08 -3.75
C ALA A 648 6.24 8.25 -4.00
N LEU A 649 5.36 7.52 -3.26
CA LEU A 649 3.91 7.72 -3.34
C LEU A 649 3.47 9.12 -2.90
N THR A 650 4.24 9.79 -2.03
CA THR A 650 3.91 11.15 -1.56
C THR A 650 4.08 12.23 -2.64
N THR A 651 4.64 11.88 -3.79
CA THR A 651 4.77 12.80 -4.94
C THR A 651 3.52 12.82 -5.82
N LEU A 652 2.56 11.94 -5.56
CA LEU A 652 1.31 11.86 -6.30
C LEU A 652 0.29 12.88 -5.77
N PRO A 653 -0.54 13.48 -6.63
CA PRO A 653 -1.48 14.52 -6.25
C PRO A 653 -2.78 14.00 -5.60
N LEU A 654 -2.76 12.80 -5.02
CA LEU A 654 -3.88 12.17 -4.31
C LEU A 654 -3.59 12.03 -2.82
N VAL A 655 -4.49 12.52 -1.97
CA VAL A 655 -4.34 12.50 -0.52
C VAL A 655 -4.11 11.07 0.00
N GLY A 656 -4.92 10.10 -0.44
CA GLY A 656 -4.76 8.69 -0.02
C GLY A 656 -3.39 8.09 -0.37
N MET A 657 -2.78 8.51 -1.50
CA MET A 657 -1.42 8.08 -1.87
C MET A 657 -0.35 8.74 -1.01
N VAL A 658 -0.50 10.03 -0.71
CA VAL A 658 0.40 10.75 0.21
C VAL A 658 0.31 10.15 1.61
N GLU A 659 -0.88 9.84 2.10
CA GLU A 659 -1.11 9.20 3.39
C GLU A 659 -0.42 7.83 3.48
N MET A 660 -0.65 6.98 2.49
CA MET A 660 -0.03 5.65 2.41
C MET A 660 1.49 5.74 2.30
N GLY A 661 1.98 6.57 1.39
CA GLY A 661 3.42 6.78 1.21
C GLY A 661 4.09 7.24 2.50
N PHE A 662 3.52 8.24 3.16
CA PHE A 662 4.08 8.79 4.39
C PHE A 662 4.02 7.80 5.56
N VAL A 663 2.84 7.19 5.84
CA VAL A 663 2.69 6.30 7.00
C VAL A 663 3.56 5.06 6.88
N VAL A 664 3.67 4.48 5.67
CA VAL A 664 4.52 3.30 5.46
C VAL A 664 5.99 3.68 5.53
N ALA A 665 6.41 4.76 4.87
CA ALA A 665 7.80 5.23 4.92
C ALA A 665 8.23 5.54 6.36
N PHE A 666 7.45 6.34 7.08
CA PHE A 666 7.74 6.71 8.47
C PHE A 666 7.70 5.49 9.39
N GLY A 667 6.69 4.62 9.25
CA GLY A 667 6.53 3.44 10.08
C GLY A 667 7.64 2.41 9.89
N VAL A 668 8.09 2.18 8.65
CA VAL A 668 9.24 1.32 8.34
C VAL A 668 10.53 1.90 8.93
N LEU A 669 10.73 3.22 8.88
CA LEU A 669 11.87 3.87 9.53
C LEU A 669 11.81 3.74 11.04
N LEU A 670 10.64 3.99 11.65
CA LEU A 670 10.41 3.85 13.08
C LEU A 670 10.70 2.41 13.54
N ASP A 671 10.15 1.43 12.81
CA ASP A 671 10.38 0.01 13.09
C ASP A 671 11.84 -0.36 12.96
N THR A 672 12.49 0.05 11.88
CA THR A 672 13.88 -0.30 11.58
C THR A 672 14.89 0.34 12.54
N LEU A 673 14.72 1.64 12.83
CA LEU A 673 15.70 2.39 13.62
C LEU A 673 15.45 2.28 15.13
N ILE A 674 14.20 2.19 15.56
CA ILE A 674 13.83 2.22 16.98
C ILE A 674 13.40 0.84 17.47
N VAL A 675 12.37 0.26 16.89
CA VAL A 675 11.77 -0.97 17.41
C VAL A 675 12.76 -2.13 17.32
N ARG A 676 13.29 -2.37 16.15
CA ARG A 676 14.16 -3.50 15.89
C ARG A 676 15.60 -3.29 16.35
N SER A 677 16.12 -2.07 16.24
CA SER A 677 17.50 -1.79 16.63
C SER A 677 17.68 -1.63 18.15
N LEU A 678 16.65 -1.21 18.85
CA LEU A 678 16.69 -0.90 20.28
C LEU A 678 15.67 -1.70 21.11
N LEU A 679 14.36 -1.58 20.81
CA LEU A 679 13.29 -2.11 21.64
C LEU A 679 13.29 -3.64 21.70
N LEU A 680 13.18 -4.30 20.55
CA LEU A 680 13.10 -5.76 20.48
C LEU A 680 14.38 -6.45 20.99
N PRO A 681 15.61 -6.01 20.65
CA PRO A 681 16.83 -6.56 21.24
C PRO A 681 16.92 -6.34 22.75
N ALA A 682 16.54 -5.15 23.25
CA ALA A 682 16.60 -4.84 24.68
C ALA A 682 15.63 -5.72 25.49
N LEU A 683 14.40 -5.90 25.01
CA LEU A 683 13.41 -6.81 25.59
C LEU A 683 13.89 -8.26 25.54
N SER A 684 14.43 -8.69 24.39
CA SER A 684 14.95 -10.05 24.21
C SER A 684 16.14 -10.33 25.11
N TYR A 685 17.02 -9.36 25.32
CA TYR A 685 18.17 -9.45 26.21
C TYR A 685 17.75 -9.55 27.69
N ASP A 686 16.76 -8.75 28.11
CA ASP A 686 16.26 -8.72 29.48
C ASP A 686 15.53 -10.03 29.83
N LEU A 687 14.62 -10.48 28.96
CA LEU A 687 13.90 -11.76 29.11
C LEU A 687 14.84 -12.98 29.04
N GLY A 688 15.93 -12.88 28.30
CA GLY A 688 16.92 -13.93 28.12
C GLY A 688 16.30 -15.21 27.56
N ARG A 689 16.57 -16.37 28.18
CA ARG A 689 16.12 -17.68 27.67
C ARG A 689 14.60 -17.85 27.59
N ARG A 690 13.85 -17.10 28.41
CA ARG A 690 12.39 -17.22 28.48
C ARG A 690 11.75 -16.89 27.13
N ILE A 691 12.41 -16.14 26.26
CA ILE A 691 11.88 -15.81 24.90
C ILE A 691 11.65 -17.05 24.04
N TRP A 692 12.40 -18.14 24.30
CA TRP A 692 12.31 -19.37 23.51
C TRP A 692 11.30 -20.39 24.05
N LEU A 693 10.57 -20.09 25.12
CA LEU A 693 9.56 -21.01 25.64
C LEU A 693 8.43 -21.23 24.60
N PRO A 694 7.92 -22.49 24.46
CA PRO A 694 8.24 -23.73 25.17
C PRO A 694 9.41 -24.55 24.57
N SER A 695 10.16 -24.03 23.60
CA SER A 695 11.27 -24.70 22.89
C SER A 695 12.37 -25.24 23.87
N PRO A 696 13.12 -26.30 23.50
CA PRO A 696 14.24 -26.80 24.27
C PRO A 696 15.31 -25.75 24.61
N LEU A 697 15.54 -24.75 23.72
CA LEU A 697 16.42 -23.60 23.98
C LEU A 697 16.04 -22.79 25.23
N GLY A 698 14.73 -22.77 25.57
CA GLY A 698 14.23 -22.12 26.79
C GLY A 698 14.41 -22.96 28.05
N ARG A 699 14.53 -24.28 27.92
CA ARG A 699 14.53 -25.25 29.05
C ARG A 699 15.92 -25.69 29.49
N HIS A 700 16.94 -25.67 28.61
CA HIS A 700 18.29 -26.12 28.94
C HIS A 700 18.95 -25.16 29.93
N ARG A 701 19.32 -25.66 31.14
CA ARG A 701 20.29 -25.02 32.02
C ARG A 701 21.70 -25.26 31.45
N PRO A 702 22.63 -24.29 31.48
CA PRO A 702 24.01 -24.56 31.12
C PRO A 702 24.56 -25.59 32.10
N SER A 703 25.35 -26.55 31.57
CA SER A 703 26.16 -27.40 32.39
C SER A 703 27.08 -26.54 33.29
N PRO A 704 27.38 -26.96 34.52
CA PRO A 704 28.22 -26.20 35.48
C PRO A 704 29.68 -26.04 35.08
N THR A 705 30.07 -26.41 33.89
CA THR A 705 31.48 -26.43 33.40
C THR A 705 31.92 -25.16 32.66
N GLU A 706 31.16 -24.06 32.71
CA GLU A 706 31.71 -22.77 32.25
C GLU A 706 32.46 -22.09 33.40
N PRO A 707 33.80 -21.82 33.26
CA PRO A 707 34.53 -21.05 34.26
C PRO A 707 33.93 -19.65 34.39
N ASP A 708 33.79 -19.24 35.64
CA ASP A 708 33.25 -17.90 36.02
C ASP A 708 34.19 -16.79 35.49
N GLN A 709 33.94 -16.35 34.25
CA GLN A 709 34.70 -15.29 33.60
C GLN A 709 34.49 -13.89 34.20
N ARG A 710 33.80 -13.74 35.34
CA ARG A 710 33.82 -12.51 36.13
C ARG A 710 35.21 -12.16 36.65
N LYS A 711 36.15 -13.15 36.69
CA LYS A 711 37.53 -12.93 37.12
C LYS A 711 38.46 -12.41 36.01
N LEU A 712 38.07 -12.43 34.73
CA LEU A 712 38.93 -11.98 33.63
C LEU A 712 38.63 -10.52 33.17
N LEU A 713 37.69 -9.84 33.78
CA LEU A 713 37.38 -8.42 33.47
C LEU A 713 37.88 -7.43 34.54
N ASN A 714 38.61 -7.87 35.55
CA ASN A 714 39.43 -7.03 36.42
C ASN A 714 40.89 -7.39 36.23
N PRO A 715 41.67 -6.74 35.38
CA PRO A 715 43.10 -6.67 35.55
C PRO A 715 43.38 -5.82 36.79
N VAL A 716 44.07 -6.40 37.71
CA VAL A 716 44.61 -5.91 38.95
C VAL A 716 45.20 -4.51 38.80
N GLY A 717 44.89 -3.65 39.80
CA GLY A 717 45.79 -2.64 40.35
C GLY A 717 45.98 -1.36 39.57
#